data_a311cb252681a8f846705af9152dd4a3
#
_entry.id   a311cb252681a8f846705af9152dd4a3
#
_cell.length_a   1.000
_cell.length_b   1.000
_cell.length_c   1.000
_cell.angle_alpha   90.00
_cell.angle_beta   90.00
_cell.angle_gamma   90.00
#
_symmetry.space_group_name_H-M   'P 1'
#
loop_
_entity.id
_entity.type
_entity.pdbx_description
1 polymer ?
#
loop_
_entity_poly.entity_id
_entity_poly.type
_entity_poly.pdbx_seq_one_letter_code
_entity_poly.pdbx_strand_id
1 'polypeptide(L)'
;MLKKELEIFTFKDLLEYYPFRHVDKTKVDTIASLNPDTEYAQIAGRLTHVELIGEKRSKRLVAYLQDDTGEMELVWFQGIHWAEKLLTVGHHYLVFGKVGFFMSKVQINHPEIELYTAEKAGGKKFLEPIYSSTEKLKVRGLNGRAFAKLTYALLQQLSPKDLPENLPDSIIKQYRFISRWEAFCTIHFPASEEMYTHALRRLKFEELFFAQLRLGLIRSTRHRFSKGWEFNKVGDLFNTFYNTYLPFELTNAQKRVLKEIRKDIGSGKQMNRLLQGDVGSGKTIVALLSMLITADNIHPTKGDSFQSVLMAPTEILAQQHYNTVAELVKDLPVCVKLLTGSSVTKQRKEILKACEDGSLTILIGTHAVIEDKVQFKNLGFAVIDEQHKFGVAQRAKLWNKNSLPPHILVMTATPIPRTLALTAYGDLDYSVIDELPPGRQPIATVHRFESKRPMVMDFIKDEIKKGRQAYIVYPLIEESAKMDYENLMKGFEEVKSFFPEPKYWISMVHGKQPAVQKNANMQRFVKGDTNIMVSTTVIEVGVNVPNASIMVIESAEKFGLSQLHQLRGRVGRGGEKSFCILLTGNKISKDARERLKILCVTNDGFKVAEKDLEIRGPGDIEGTKQSGLLNFKLASIINDRMMLEVAKNEAFNIINIDPDIIIAENLPVKNYLQFQKGKTVWSKIS
;
A
#
# COMPACT_ATOMS: atom_id res chain seq x y z
N MET A 1 -17.42 20.05 -18.14
CA MET A 1 -17.51 18.61 -18.18
C MET A 1 -16.20 17.93 -17.87
N LEU A 2 -15.10 18.24 -18.57
CA LEU A 2 -13.75 17.73 -18.28
C LEU A 2 -13.37 17.91 -16.81
N LYS A 3 -13.69 19.06 -16.21
CA LYS A 3 -13.46 19.34 -14.77
C LYS A 3 -14.16 18.35 -13.83
N LYS A 4 -15.42 17.95 -14.14
CA LYS A 4 -16.22 17.09 -13.25
C LYS A 4 -15.97 15.60 -13.43
N GLU A 5 -15.63 15.17 -14.66
CA GLU A 5 -15.50 13.74 -15.00
C GLU A 5 -14.06 13.25 -14.96
N LEU A 6 -13.08 14.13 -15.26
CA LEU A 6 -11.65 13.77 -15.40
C LEU A 6 -10.70 14.69 -14.63
N GLU A 7 -11.23 15.64 -13.85
CA GLU A 7 -10.45 16.62 -13.08
C GLU A 7 -9.44 17.41 -13.93
N ILE A 8 -9.74 17.62 -15.23
CA ILE A 8 -8.95 18.41 -16.14
C ILE A 8 -9.40 19.88 -16.06
N PHE A 9 -8.60 20.74 -15.41
CA PHE A 9 -8.90 22.15 -15.16
C PHE A 9 -8.07 23.08 -16.05
N THR A 10 -6.87 22.65 -16.44
CA THR A 10 -5.88 23.48 -17.14
C THR A 10 -5.34 22.75 -18.38
N PHE A 11 -4.65 23.48 -19.27
CA PHE A 11 -3.93 22.89 -20.39
C PHE A 11 -2.83 21.92 -19.94
N LYS A 12 -2.21 22.19 -18.79
CA LYS A 12 -1.25 21.26 -18.20
C LYS A 12 -1.92 19.94 -17.81
N ASP A 13 -3.11 19.98 -17.20
CA ASP A 13 -3.81 18.78 -16.83
C ASP A 13 -4.19 17.94 -18.05
N LEU A 14 -4.49 18.61 -19.20
CA LEU A 14 -4.72 17.93 -20.48
C LEU A 14 -3.44 17.29 -21.03
N LEU A 15 -2.29 17.95 -20.95
CA LEU A 15 -1.00 17.37 -21.34
C LEU A 15 -0.56 16.24 -20.42
N GLU A 16 -0.95 16.27 -19.16
CA GLU A 16 -0.70 15.19 -18.20
C GLU A 16 -1.82 14.12 -18.19
N TYR A 17 -2.78 14.20 -19.12
CA TYR A 17 -3.76 13.16 -19.38
C TYR A 17 -3.22 12.24 -20.47
N TYR A 18 -2.48 11.21 -20.06
CA TYR A 18 -1.73 10.34 -20.96
C TYR A 18 -2.63 9.30 -21.65
N PRO A 19 -2.30 8.90 -22.89
CA PRO A 19 -2.98 7.77 -23.53
C PRO A 19 -2.66 6.47 -22.78
N PHE A 20 -3.62 5.58 -22.65
CA PHE A 20 -3.41 4.29 -21.97
C PHE A 20 -2.74 3.24 -22.87
N ARG A 21 -2.79 3.45 -24.20
CA ARG A 21 -2.07 2.66 -25.20
C ARG A 21 -1.91 3.44 -26.50
N HIS A 22 -1.02 2.96 -27.36
CA HIS A 22 -0.88 3.42 -28.73
C HIS A 22 -1.23 2.28 -29.70
N VAL A 23 -1.67 2.65 -30.88
CA VAL A 23 -2.00 1.73 -31.96
C VAL A 23 -1.14 2.08 -33.15
N ASP A 24 -0.45 1.11 -33.69
CA ASP A 24 0.38 1.30 -34.89
C ASP A 24 -0.53 1.36 -36.12
N LYS A 25 -0.59 2.55 -36.73
CA LYS A 25 -1.20 2.81 -38.04
C LYS A 25 -0.20 3.43 -38.99
N THR A 26 1.09 3.23 -38.71
CA THR A 26 2.17 3.74 -39.57
C THR A 26 2.41 2.83 -40.76
N LYS A 27 2.01 1.58 -40.66
CA LYS A 27 2.15 0.55 -41.71
C LYS A 27 0.80 0.21 -42.31
N VAL A 28 0.80 -0.09 -43.60
CA VAL A 28 -0.32 -0.69 -44.30
C VAL A 28 0.10 -2.12 -44.62
N ASP A 29 -0.60 -3.08 -44.05
CA ASP A 29 -0.35 -4.49 -44.22
C ASP A 29 -1.09 -5.01 -45.47
N THR A 30 -0.67 -6.14 -45.99
CA THR A 30 -1.39 -6.85 -47.06
C THR A 30 -2.26 -7.96 -46.48
N ILE A 31 -3.36 -8.29 -47.15
CA ILE A 31 -4.29 -9.35 -46.68
C ILE A 31 -3.57 -10.68 -46.48
N ALA A 32 -2.64 -11.03 -47.40
CA ALA A 32 -1.86 -12.27 -47.32
C ALA A 32 -0.85 -12.30 -46.17
N SER A 33 -0.44 -11.15 -45.63
CA SER A 33 0.50 -11.09 -44.49
C SER A 33 -0.17 -11.34 -43.13
N LEU A 34 -1.50 -11.35 -43.06
CA LEU A 34 -2.25 -11.53 -41.85
C LEU A 34 -2.22 -12.99 -41.38
N ASN A 35 -1.95 -13.18 -40.10
CA ASN A 35 -1.91 -14.48 -39.47
C ASN A 35 -2.65 -14.45 -38.12
N PRO A 36 -2.92 -15.61 -37.46
CA PRO A 36 -3.64 -15.65 -36.19
C PRO A 36 -2.99 -14.87 -35.03
N ASP A 37 -1.71 -14.57 -35.11
CA ASP A 37 -0.98 -13.79 -34.12
C ASP A 37 -1.12 -12.27 -34.35
N THR A 38 -1.66 -11.85 -35.52
CA THR A 38 -1.91 -10.44 -35.85
C THR A 38 -3.14 -9.96 -35.12
N GLU A 39 -2.95 -9.13 -34.06
CA GLU A 39 -4.07 -8.64 -33.28
C GLU A 39 -4.82 -7.48 -33.96
N TYR A 40 -4.11 -6.54 -34.56
CA TYR A 40 -4.68 -5.39 -35.27
C TYR A 40 -3.89 -5.18 -36.59
N ALA A 41 -4.59 -4.80 -37.63
CA ALA A 41 -3.98 -4.47 -38.93
C ALA A 41 -4.65 -3.27 -39.58
N GLN A 42 -3.88 -2.55 -40.40
CA GLN A 42 -4.36 -1.52 -41.30
C GLN A 42 -4.17 -2.00 -42.74
N ILE A 43 -5.26 -2.11 -43.46
CA ILE A 43 -5.31 -2.66 -44.83
C ILE A 43 -5.83 -1.60 -45.80
N ALA A 44 -5.17 -1.46 -46.95
CA ALA A 44 -5.69 -0.68 -48.05
C ALA A 44 -6.22 -1.63 -49.12
N GLY A 45 -7.45 -1.43 -49.59
CA GLY A 45 -8.04 -2.29 -50.59
C GLY A 45 -9.24 -1.65 -51.29
N ARG A 46 -9.65 -2.27 -52.40
CA ARG A 46 -10.86 -1.88 -53.14
C ARG A 46 -12.06 -2.64 -52.60
N LEU A 47 -13.16 -1.93 -52.40
CA LEU A 47 -14.43 -2.55 -52.00
C LEU A 47 -15.06 -3.22 -53.23
N THR A 48 -15.18 -4.54 -53.19
CA THR A 48 -15.69 -5.35 -54.33
C THR A 48 -17.20 -5.58 -54.23
N HIS A 49 -17.72 -5.85 -53.03
CA HIS A 49 -19.11 -6.19 -52.83
C HIS A 49 -19.58 -5.77 -51.44
N VAL A 50 -20.87 -5.47 -51.28
CA VAL A 50 -21.53 -5.18 -50.00
C VAL A 50 -22.87 -5.90 -49.98
N GLU A 51 -23.09 -6.69 -48.96
CA GLU A 51 -24.33 -7.44 -48.78
C GLU A 51 -24.88 -7.36 -47.35
N LEU A 52 -26.19 -7.52 -47.24
CA LEU A 52 -26.90 -7.54 -45.98
C LEU A 52 -27.34 -8.98 -45.70
N ILE A 53 -26.75 -9.60 -44.66
CA ILE A 53 -27.00 -11.00 -44.34
C ILE A 53 -27.85 -11.08 -43.07
N GLY A 54 -28.86 -12.01 -43.08
CA GLY A 54 -29.71 -12.31 -41.91
C GLY A 54 -30.94 -11.49 -41.79
N GLU A 55 -31.89 -11.96 -40.96
CA GLU A 55 -33.17 -11.32 -40.74
C GLU A 55 -33.32 -10.83 -39.29
N LYS A 56 -34.12 -9.74 -39.10
CA LYS A 56 -34.45 -9.17 -37.80
C LYS A 56 -33.24 -8.95 -36.90
N ARG A 57 -33.10 -9.69 -35.79
CA ARG A 57 -32.03 -9.55 -34.77
C ARG A 57 -30.67 -10.11 -35.21
N SER A 58 -30.62 -10.95 -36.24
CA SER A 58 -29.39 -11.51 -36.79
C SER A 58 -28.82 -10.75 -37.98
N LYS A 59 -29.42 -9.58 -38.31
CA LYS A 59 -29.03 -8.74 -39.45
C LYS A 59 -27.62 -8.17 -39.26
N ARG A 60 -26.75 -8.39 -40.25
CA ARG A 60 -25.37 -7.88 -40.30
C ARG A 60 -25.04 -7.38 -41.69
N LEU A 61 -24.23 -6.34 -41.77
CA LEU A 61 -23.66 -5.86 -43.03
C LEU A 61 -22.31 -6.51 -43.21
N VAL A 62 -22.07 -7.10 -44.35
CA VAL A 62 -20.78 -7.69 -44.76
C VAL A 62 -20.33 -6.98 -46.02
N ALA A 63 -19.09 -6.53 -46.01
CA ALA A 63 -18.44 -5.91 -47.15
C ALA A 63 -17.13 -6.64 -47.45
N TYR A 64 -16.82 -6.79 -48.70
CA TYR A 64 -15.63 -7.50 -49.15
C TYR A 64 -14.59 -6.50 -49.66
N LEU A 65 -13.41 -6.54 -49.01
CA LEU A 65 -12.26 -5.71 -49.31
C LEU A 65 -11.21 -6.56 -49.98
N GLN A 66 -10.74 -6.14 -51.16
CA GLN A 66 -9.72 -6.84 -51.94
C GLN A 66 -8.48 -5.96 -52.11
N ASP A 67 -7.30 -6.52 -51.89
CA ASP A 67 -6.01 -5.97 -52.33
C ASP A 67 -5.37 -6.87 -53.40
N ASP A 68 -4.13 -6.59 -53.78
CA ASP A 68 -3.41 -7.38 -54.77
C ASP A 68 -3.04 -8.80 -54.28
N THR A 69 -3.23 -9.09 -52.99
CA THR A 69 -2.78 -10.34 -52.36
C THR A 69 -3.92 -11.23 -51.87
N GLY A 70 -5.14 -10.72 -51.77
CA GLY A 70 -6.27 -11.50 -51.28
C GLY A 70 -7.56 -10.69 -51.10
N GLU A 71 -8.56 -11.34 -50.48
CA GLU A 71 -9.84 -10.77 -50.15
C GLU A 71 -10.14 -11.04 -48.65
N MET A 72 -10.80 -10.08 -47.98
CA MET A 72 -11.22 -10.20 -46.59
C MET A 72 -12.62 -9.66 -46.34
N GLU A 73 -13.25 -10.09 -45.25
CA GLU A 73 -14.59 -9.68 -44.88
C GLU A 73 -14.55 -8.55 -43.79
N LEU A 74 -15.35 -7.51 -44.02
CA LEU A 74 -15.60 -6.44 -43.07
C LEU A 74 -17.04 -6.57 -42.52
N VAL A 75 -17.24 -6.75 -41.24
CA VAL A 75 -18.53 -7.12 -40.68
C VAL A 75 -19.03 -6.11 -39.66
N TRP A 76 -20.26 -5.63 -39.80
CA TRP A 76 -20.95 -4.75 -38.82
C TRP A 76 -22.22 -5.42 -38.32
N PHE A 77 -22.31 -5.61 -37.01
CA PHE A 77 -23.50 -6.08 -36.31
C PHE A 77 -24.36 -4.94 -35.80
N GLN A 78 -23.78 -3.75 -35.65
CA GLN A 78 -24.43 -2.53 -35.18
C GLN A 78 -24.04 -1.35 -36.08
N GLY A 79 -24.89 -0.30 -36.12
CA GLY A 79 -24.61 0.86 -36.95
C GLY A 79 -24.68 0.60 -38.46
N ILE A 80 -25.43 -0.43 -38.89
CA ILE A 80 -25.51 -0.91 -40.28
C ILE A 80 -25.88 0.24 -41.26
N HIS A 81 -26.87 1.03 -40.93
CA HIS A 81 -27.30 2.17 -41.79
C HIS A 81 -26.22 3.23 -41.96
N TRP A 82 -25.37 3.44 -40.94
CA TRP A 82 -24.27 4.38 -41.02
C TRP A 82 -23.15 3.80 -41.91
N ALA A 83 -22.80 2.53 -41.73
CA ALA A 83 -21.80 1.86 -42.54
C ALA A 83 -22.21 1.76 -44.02
N GLU A 84 -23.45 1.40 -44.30
CA GLU A 84 -24.03 1.32 -45.64
C GLU A 84 -23.93 2.65 -46.43
N LYS A 85 -24.16 3.79 -45.75
CA LYS A 85 -24.01 5.11 -46.36
C LYS A 85 -22.59 5.53 -46.69
N LEU A 86 -21.61 4.98 -45.97
CA LEU A 86 -20.19 5.29 -46.16
C LEU A 86 -19.53 4.41 -47.24
N LEU A 87 -20.10 3.24 -47.51
CA LEU A 87 -19.52 2.24 -48.39
C LEU A 87 -20.01 2.42 -49.83
N THR A 88 -19.07 2.64 -50.75
CA THR A 88 -19.35 2.71 -52.19
C THR A 88 -18.50 1.65 -52.89
N VAL A 89 -19.16 0.69 -53.52
CA VAL A 89 -18.49 -0.38 -54.28
C VAL A 89 -17.61 0.23 -55.39
N GLY A 90 -16.43 -0.33 -55.55
CA GLY A 90 -15.46 0.14 -56.51
C GLY A 90 -14.45 1.17 -56.02
N HIS A 91 -14.71 1.79 -54.84
CA HIS A 91 -13.78 2.74 -54.23
C HIS A 91 -12.72 2.04 -53.40
N HIS A 92 -11.57 2.69 -53.27
CA HIS A 92 -10.49 2.27 -52.37
C HIS A 92 -10.67 2.81 -50.98
N TYR A 93 -10.52 1.96 -49.98
CA TYR A 93 -10.63 2.28 -48.55
C TYR A 93 -9.37 1.88 -47.79
N LEU A 94 -9.06 2.64 -46.77
CA LEU A 94 -8.13 2.30 -45.70
C LEU A 94 -8.95 1.81 -44.52
N VAL A 95 -8.72 0.56 -44.12
CA VAL A 95 -9.49 -0.13 -43.08
C VAL A 95 -8.57 -0.50 -41.93
N PHE A 96 -8.97 -0.23 -40.73
CA PHE A 96 -8.24 -0.61 -39.54
C PHE A 96 -9.15 -1.32 -38.54
N GLY A 97 -8.67 -2.41 -37.92
CA GLY A 97 -9.41 -3.10 -36.88
C GLY A 97 -8.72 -4.36 -36.37
N LYS A 98 -9.42 -5.01 -35.43
CA LYS A 98 -8.96 -6.27 -34.87
C LYS A 98 -9.17 -7.39 -35.88
N VAL A 99 -8.09 -8.08 -36.23
CA VAL A 99 -8.12 -9.19 -37.14
C VAL A 99 -8.71 -10.42 -36.46
N GLY A 100 -9.62 -11.08 -37.14
CA GLY A 100 -10.22 -12.34 -36.71
C GLY A 100 -10.22 -13.32 -37.85
N PHE A 101 -10.29 -14.60 -37.56
CA PHE A 101 -10.38 -15.68 -38.53
C PHE A 101 -11.67 -16.46 -38.26
N PHE A 102 -12.54 -16.54 -39.25
CA PHE A 102 -13.79 -17.30 -39.17
C PHE A 102 -13.92 -18.20 -40.40
N MET A 103 -14.07 -19.52 -40.20
CA MET A 103 -14.15 -20.52 -41.29
C MET A 103 -13.06 -20.33 -42.35
N SER A 104 -11.81 -20.14 -41.92
CA SER A 104 -10.64 -19.91 -42.78
C SER A 104 -10.63 -18.60 -43.58
N LYS A 105 -11.59 -17.71 -43.34
CA LYS A 105 -11.59 -16.35 -43.92
C LYS A 105 -11.09 -15.33 -42.91
N VAL A 106 -10.33 -14.39 -43.43
CA VAL A 106 -9.89 -13.23 -42.66
C VAL A 106 -11.04 -12.24 -42.53
N GLN A 107 -11.35 -11.77 -41.33
CA GLN A 107 -12.41 -10.78 -41.13
C GLN A 107 -11.99 -9.71 -40.10
N ILE A 108 -12.56 -8.51 -40.24
CA ILE A 108 -12.50 -7.45 -39.24
C ILE A 108 -13.92 -7.06 -38.83
N ASN A 109 -14.22 -7.17 -37.54
CA ASN A 109 -15.53 -6.79 -36.99
C ASN A 109 -15.52 -5.33 -36.59
N HIS A 110 -16.53 -4.57 -37.00
CA HIS A 110 -16.68 -3.13 -36.75
C HIS A 110 -15.41 -2.33 -37.09
N PRO A 111 -14.85 -2.47 -38.31
CA PRO A 111 -13.64 -1.76 -38.71
C PRO A 111 -13.83 -0.24 -38.71
N GLU A 112 -12.74 0.45 -38.43
CA GLU A 112 -12.61 1.85 -38.81
C GLU A 112 -12.34 1.90 -40.32
N ILE A 113 -13.12 2.70 -41.04
CA ILE A 113 -13.00 2.80 -42.48
C ILE A 113 -12.92 4.25 -42.94
N GLU A 114 -11.98 4.54 -43.79
CA GLU A 114 -11.76 5.86 -44.40
C GLU A 114 -11.50 5.71 -45.92
N LEU A 115 -11.92 6.68 -46.69
CA LEU A 115 -11.56 6.72 -48.12
C LEU A 115 -10.03 6.82 -48.27
N TYR A 116 -9.47 5.98 -49.11
CA TYR A 116 -8.05 5.98 -49.42
C TYR A 116 -7.72 7.16 -50.34
N THR A 117 -6.75 7.99 -49.88
CA THR A 117 -6.21 9.11 -50.68
C THR A 117 -4.71 8.98 -50.78
N ALA A 118 -4.09 9.55 -51.82
CA ALA A 118 -2.64 9.50 -52.01
C ALA A 118 -1.84 10.07 -50.83
N GLU A 119 -2.40 11.06 -50.10
CA GLU A 119 -1.81 11.61 -48.88
C GLU A 119 -1.81 10.62 -47.71
N LYS A 120 -2.75 9.68 -47.70
CA LYS A 120 -2.88 8.64 -46.66
C LYS A 120 -2.12 7.35 -47.00
N ALA A 121 -1.60 7.25 -48.23
CA ALA A 121 -0.87 6.07 -48.73
C ALA A 121 0.40 5.74 -47.93
N GLY A 122 1.01 6.73 -47.32
CA GLY A 122 2.22 6.59 -46.47
C GLY A 122 1.98 6.22 -45.01
N GLY A 123 0.73 5.96 -44.61
CA GLY A 123 0.38 5.75 -43.20
C GLY A 123 0.48 7.02 -42.35
N LYS A 124 0.22 6.91 -41.05
CA LYS A 124 0.43 8.02 -40.10
C LYS A 124 1.92 8.11 -39.74
N LYS A 125 2.41 9.32 -39.55
CA LYS A 125 3.81 9.56 -39.15
C LYS A 125 4.11 9.20 -37.70
N PHE A 126 3.10 8.79 -36.93
CA PHE A 126 3.18 8.45 -35.49
C PHE A 126 2.14 7.41 -35.12
N LEU A 127 2.41 6.70 -34.02
CA LEU A 127 1.47 5.78 -33.42
C LEU A 127 0.26 6.53 -32.88
N GLU A 128 -0.95 6.07 -33.17
CA GLU A 128 -2.19 6.75 -32.78
C GLU A 128 -2.49 6.54 -31.29
N PRO A 129 -2.58 7.60 -30.47
CA PRO A 129 -2.87 7.48 -29.06
C PRO A 129 -4.33 7.14 -28.79
N ILE A 130 -4.58 6.23 -27.85
CA ILE A 130 -5.91 5.89 -27.37
C ILE A 130 -6.09 6.41 -25.96
N TYR A 131 -7.03 7.35 -25.77
CA TYR A 131 -7.35 7.94 -24.47
C TYR A 131 -8.58 7.29 -23.85
N SER A 132 -8.59 7.19 -22.53
CA SER A 132 -9.78 6.82 -21.77
C SER A 132 -10.86 7.89 -21.90
N SER A 133 -12.14 7.49 -21.84
CA SER A 133 -13.27 8.41 -21.81
C SER A 133 -14.43 7.77 -21.07
N THR A 134 -15.21 8.57 -20.32
CA THR A 134 -16.41 8.10 -19.65
C THR A 134 -17.58 8.04 -20.65
N GLU A 135 -18.58 7.21 -20.35
CA GLU A 135 -19.78 7.12 -21.21
C GLU A 135 -20.49 8.49 -21.38
N LYS A 136 -20.52 9.28 -20.32
CA LYS A 136 -21.11 10.64 -20.37
C LYS A 136 -20.37 11.59 -21.32
N LEU A 137 -19.04 11.44 -21.41
CA LEU A 137 -18.21 12.23 -22.32
C LEU A 137 -18.36 11.76 -23.75
N LYS A 138 -18.44 10.44 -23.98
CA LYS A 138 -18.64 9.84 -25.32
C LYS A 138 -19.95 10.30 -25.96
N VAL A 139 -21.05 10.30 -25.20
CA VAL A 139 -22.38 10.77 -25.69
C VAL A 139 -22.31 12.22 -26.17
N ARG A 140 -21.37 13.04 -25.64
CA ARG A 140 -21.18 14.43 -26.05
C ARG A 140 -20.04 14.64 -27.08
N GLY A 141 -19.60 13.57 -27.71
CA GLY A 141 -18.55 13.63 -28.74
C GLY A 141 -17.12 13.71 -28.21
N LEU A 142 -16.90 13.69 -26.87
CA LEU A 142 -15.57 13.68 -26.25
C LEU A 142 -15.09 12.23 -26.05
N ASN A 143 -14.91 11.52 -27.14
CA ASN A 143 -14.30 10.19 -27.16
C ASN A 143 -12.77 10.25 -27.21
N GLY A 144 -12.09 9.10 -27.22
CA GLY A 144 -10.62 9.03 -27.24
C GLY A 144 -9.98 9.76 -28.42
N ARG A 145 -10.63 9.77 -29.61
CA ARG A 145 -10.15 10.52 -30.78
C ARG A 145 -10.28 12.03 -30.61
N ALA A 146 -11.34 12.49 -29.93
CA ALA A 146 -11.51 13.93 -29.64
C ALA A 146 -10.39 14.41 -28.70
N PHE A 147 -10.02 13.59 -27.68
CA PHE A 147 -8.86 13.89 -26.82
C PHE A 147 -7.56 13.94 -27.62
N ALA A 148 -7.32 12.99 -28.53
CA ALA A 148 -6.13 13.00 -29.38
C ALA A 148 -6.04 14.30 -30.21
N LYS A 149 -7.16 14.73 -30.80
CA LYS A 149 -7.22 16.00 -31.57
C LYS A 149 -6.95 17.23 -30.69
N LEU A 150 -7.55 17.28 -29.49
CA LEU A 150 -7.37 18.38 -28.56
C LEU A 150 -5.90 18.47 -28.08
N THR A 151 -5.30 17.34 -27.71
CA THR A 151 -3.90 17.29 -27.28
C THR A 151 -2.95 17.63 -28.42
N TYR A 152 -3.22 17.18 -29.63
CA TYR A 152 -2.43 17.52 -30.81
C TYR A 152 -2.47 19.04 -31.10
N ALA A 153 -3.68 19.61 -31.14
CA ALA A 153 -3.86 21.05 -31.34
C ALA A 153 -3.18 21.89 -30.24
N LEU A 154 -3.20 21.43 -29.00
CA LEU A 154 -2.51 22.09 -27.90
C LEU A 154 -0.99 22.05 -28.10
N LEU A 155 -0.42 20.89 -28.43
CA LEU A 155 1.03 20.74 -28.68
C LEU A 155 1.52 21.59 -29.86
N GLN A 156 0.69 21.81 -30.89
CA GLN A 156 1.03 22.70 -32.02
C GLN A 156 1.09 24.19 -31.63
N GLN A 157 0.43 24.60 -30.55
CA GLN A 157 0.43 25.97 -30.04
C GLN A 157 1.52 26.23 -29.01
N LEU A 158 2.11 25.18 -28.45
CA LEU A 158 3.15 25.27 -27.44
C LEU A 158 4.54 25.24 -28.05
N SER A 159 5.50 25.74 -27.31
CA SER A 159 6.92 25.75 -27.64
C SER A 159 7.76 25.15 -26.50
N PRO A 160 9.04 24.82 -26.70
CA PRO A 160 9.93 24.39 -25.62
C PRO A 160 10.02 25.35 -24.44
N LYS A 161 9.74 26.63 -24.65
CA LYS A 161 9.73 27.66 -23.58
C LYS A 161 8.54 27.48 -22.63
N ASP A 162 7.45 26.93 -23.10
CA ASP A 162 6.23 26.70 -22.29
C ASP A 162 6.35 25.46 -21.39
N LEU A 163 7.26 24.54 -21.75
CA LEU A 163 7.61 23.35 -20.98
C LEU A 163 9.11 23.31 -20.68
N PRO A 164 9.62 24.27 -19.88
CA PRO A 164 11.04 24.35 -19.59
C PRO A 164 11.54 23.09 -18.88
N GLU A 165 12.84 22.84 -19.03
CA GLU A 165 13.51 21.73 -18.37
C GLU A 165 13.41 21.87 -16.84
N ASN A 166 13.25 20.76 -16.14
CA ASN A 166 13.06 20.72 -14.70
C ASN A 166 14.05 19.80 -13.98
N LEU A 167 14.90 19.09 -14.71
CA LEU A 167 16.01 18.31 -14.14
C LEU A 167 17.34 19.02 -14.40
N PRO A 168 18.36 18.83 -13.53
CA PRO A 168 19.73 19.28 -13.80
C PRO A 168 20.31 18.62 -15.04
N ASP A 169 21.17 19.36 -15.75
CA ASP A 169 21.85 18.87 -16.95
C ASP A 169 22.73 17.64 -16.68
N SER A 170 23.32 17.54 -15.49
CA SER A 170 24.09 16.35 -15.05
C SER A 170 23.21 15.08 -15.07
N ILE A 171 22.01 15.15 -14.54
CA ILE A 171 21.07 14.01 -14.51
C ILE A 171 20.63 13.65 -15.94
N ILE A 172 20.30 14.66 -16.77
CA ILE A 172 19.89 14.42 -18.15
C ILE A 172 20.98 13.69 -18.94
N LYS A 173 22.23 14.15 -18.84
CA LYS A 173 23.38 13.55 -19.52
C LYS A 173 23.71 12.16 -18.97
N GLN A 174 23.75 11.99 -17.65
CA GLN A 174 24.09 10.74 -17.00
C GLN A 174 23.14 9.60 -17.38
N TYR A 175 21.84 9.88 -17.41
CA TYR A 175 20.82 8.88 -17.76
C TYR A 175 20.39 8.92 -19.21
N ARG A 176 21.00 9.76 -20.05
CA ARG A 176 20.67 9.92 -21.48
C ARG A 176 19.17 10.16 -21.68
N PHE A 177 18.61 11.08 -20.93
CA PHE A 177 17.21 11.45 -21.09
C PHE A 177 17.04 12.41 -22.27
N ILE A 178 15.92 12.28 -22.96
CA ILE A 178 15.45 13.29 -23.92
C ILE A 178 14.96 14.54 -23.17
N SER A 179 14.86 15.67 -23.86
CA SER A 179 14.34 16.89 -23.26
C SER A 179 12.91 16.72 -22.77
N ARG A 180 12.51 17.54 -21.82
CA ARG A 180 11.15 17.51 -21.27
C ARG A 180 10.10 17.79 -22.34
N TRP A 181 10.34 18.78 -23.20
CA TRP A 181 9.49 19.09 -24.34
C TRP A 181 9.30 17.90 -25.27
N GLU A 182 10.40 17.30 -25.67
CA GLU A 182 10.40 16.12 -26.55
C GLU A 182 9.67 14.93 -25.89
N ALA A 183 9.83 14.74 -24.59
CA ALA A 183 9.14 13.69 -23.84
C ALA A 183 7.61 13.88 -23.86
N PHE A 184 7.12 15.12 -23.68
CA PHE A 184 5.68 15.39 -23.76
C PHE A 184 5.13 15.26 -25.18
N CYS A 185 5.85 15.66 -26.21
CA CYS A 185 5.42 15.46 -27.59
C CYS A 185 5.36 13.97 -27.93
N THR A 186 6.41 13.23 -27.56
CA THR A 186 6.59 11.83 -27.90
C THR A 186 5.67 10.88 -27.11
N ILE A 187 5.36 11.17 -25.84
CA ILE A 187 4.45 10.32 -25.06
C ILE A 187 3.04 10.29 -25.65
N HIS A 188 2.62 11.38 -26.31
CA HIS A 188 1.32 11.48 -26.96
C HIS A 188 1.34 10.98 -28.40
N PHE A 189 2.38 11.32 -29.17
CA PHE A 189 2.48 11.04 -30.59
C PHE A 189 3.86 10.49 -30.96
N PRO A 190 4.21 9.27 -30.49
CA PRO A 190 5.51 8.69 -30.75
C PRO A 190 5.63 8.23 -32.21
N ALA A 191 6.78 8.49 -32.82
CA ALA A 191 7.05 7.98 -34.19
C ALA A 191 7.37 6.49 -34.19
N SER A 192 7.85 5.93 -33.07
CA SER A 192 8.13 4.51 -32.89
C SER A 192 7.92 4.09 -31.44
N GLU A 193 7.82 2.78 -31.21
CA GLU A 193 7.72 2.20 -29.87
C GLU A 193 8.98 2.47 -29.03
N GLU A 194 10.14 2.52 -29.67
CA GLU A 194 11.40 2.88 -29.00
C GLU A 194 11.36 4.31 -28.46
N MET A 195 10.93 5.28 -29.29
CA MET A 195 10.78 6.66 -28.86
C MET A 195 9.75 6.80 -27.75
N TYR A 196 8.63 6.08 -27.80
CA TYR A 196 7.66 6.02 -26.71
C TYR A 196 8.30 5.56 -25.42
N THR A 197 9.13 4.51 -25.46
CA THR A 197 9.83 3.98 -24.28
C THR A 197 10.78 5.01 -23.68
N HIS A 198 11.51 5.77 -24.50
CA HIS A 198 12.38 6.86 -24.02
C HIS A 198 11.58 7.98 -23.35
N ALA A 199 10.45 8.39 -23.92
CA ALA A 199 9.57 9.39 -23.35
C ALA A 199 8.96 8.91 -22.02
N LEU A 200 8.46 7.70 -21.98
CA LEU A 200 7.89 7.05 -20.79
C LEU A 200 8.92 6.98 -19.68
N ARG A 201 10.15 6.55 -19.98
CA ARG A 201 11.27 6.47 -19.03
C ARG A 201 11.60 7.85 -18.42
N ARG A 202 11.66 8.89 -19.28
CA ARG A 202 11.93 10.27 -18.83
C ARG A 202 10.85 10.80 -17.88
N LEU A 203 9.59 10.66 -18.25
CA LEU A 203 8.46 11.17 -17.45
C LEU A 203 8.23 10.38 -16.16
N LYS A 204 8.41 9.06 -16.17
CA LYS A 204 8.38 8.23 -14.97
C LYS A 204 9.48 8.65 -13.98
N PHE A 205 10.70 8.88 -14.47
CA PHE A 205 11.78 9.35 -13.62
C PHE A 205 11.45 10.72 -13.02
N GLU A 206 10.90 11.64 -13.79
CA GLU A 206 10.47 12.96 -13.32
C GLU A 206 9.46 12.85 -12.17
N GLU A 207 8.41 12.04 -12.30
CA GLU A 207 7.41 11.83 -11.25
C GLU A 207 8.06 11.30 -9.97
N LEU A 208 8.89 10.27 -10.08
CA LEU A 208 9.56 9.63 -8.95
C LEU A 208 10.57 10.57 -8.28
N PHE A 209 11.38 11.26 -9.07
CA PHE A 209 12.40 12.20 -8.57
C PHE A 209 11.77 13.33 -7.76
N PHE A 210 10.75 14.01 -8.30
CA PHE A 210 10.10 15.11 -7.58
C PHE A 210 9.33 14.65 -6.35
N ALA A 211 8.78 13.44 -6.35
CA ALA A 211 8.19 12.86 -5.17
C ALA A 211 9.25 12.67 -4.06
N GLN A 212 10.39 12.04 -4.39
CA GLN A 212 11.48 11.82 -3.44
C GLN A 212 12.14 13.13 -2.98
N LEU A 213 12.30 14.08 -3.88
CA LEU A 213 12.87 15.38 -3.55
C LEU A 213 12.00 16.15 -2.54
N ARG A 214 10.67 16.17 -2.72
CA ARG A 214 9.76 16.81 -1.76
C ARG A 214 9.84 16.17 -0.39
N LEU A 215 9.82 14.84 -0.32
CA LEU A 215 9.95 14.12 0.93
C LEU A 215 11.29 14.39 1.61
N GLY A 216 12.36 14.41 0.83
CA GLY A 216 13.70 14.72 1.32
C GLY A 216 13.83 16.18 1.82
N LEU A 217 13.21 17.14 1.16
CA LEU A 217 13.18 18.54 1.60
C LEU A 217 12.40 18.72 2.91
N ILE A 218 11.24 18.08 3.05
CA ILE A 218 10.46 18.06 4.31
C ILE A 218 11.33 17.51 5.44
N ARG A 219 12.02 16.37 5.19
CA ARG A 219 12.92 15.74 6.15
C ARG A 219 14.11 16.65 6.50
N SER A 220 14.78 17.24 5.50
CA SER A 220 15.91 18.14 5.69
C SER A 220 15.51 19.37 6.50
N THR A 221 14.38 19.99 6.17
CA THR A 221 13.83 21.14 6.90
C THR A 221 13.56 20.78 8.36
N ARG A 222 12.91 19.63 8.59
CA ARG A 222 12.69 19.14 9.95
C ARG A 222 14.02 18.94 10.69
N HIS A 223 14.98 18.24 10.11
CA HIS A 223 16.28 18.00 10.73
C HIS A 223 17.08 19.28 11.04
N ARG A 224 16.86 20.35 10.29
CA ARG A 224 17.51 21.65 10.55
C ARG A 224 16.87 22.44 11.68
N PHE A 225 15.53 22.40 11.79
CA PHE A 225 14.76 23.26 12.68
C PHE A 225 14.21 22.54 13.91
N SER A 226 14.09 21.22 13.92
CA SER A 226 13.63 20.48 15.09
C SER A 226 14.76 20.28 16.07
N LYS A 227 14.73 21.01 17.18
CA LYS A 227 15.52 20.71 18.36
C LYS A 227 14.88 19.55 19.11
N GLY A 228 15.70 18.67 19.67
CA GLY A 228 15.27 17.54 20.51
C GLY A 228 16.13 17.49 21.78
N TRP A 229 15.68 16.69 22.73
CA TRP A 229 16.49 16.36 23.88
C TRP A 229 17.71 15.53 23.47
N GLU A 230 18.80 15.69 24.17
CA GLU A 230 20.05 14.95 23.91
C GLU A 230 20.25 13.88 25.00
N PHE A 231 20.10 12.62 24.62
CA PHE A 231 20.24 11.48 25.53
C PHE A 231 21.57 10.76 25.24
N ASN A 232 22.63 11.27 25.83
CA ASN A 232 24.00 10.75 25.65
C ASN A 232 24.35 9.62 26.59
N LYS A 233 23.68 9.58 27.76
CA LYS A 233 24.01 8.61 28.82
C LYS A 233 23.26 7.30 28.57
N VAL A 234 24.00 6.20 28.53
CA VAL A 234 23.49 4.84 28.72
C VAL A 234 23.85 4.46 30.15
N GLY A 235 22.90 4.58 31.05
CA GLY A 235 23.15 4.49 32.49
C GLY A 235 22.82 3.12 33.07
N ASP A 236 22.61 3.12 34.40
CA ASP A 236 22.49 1.88 35.17
C ASP A 236 21.18 1.13 34.91
N LEU A 237 20.07 1.83 34.63
CA LEU A 237 18.80 1.17 34.32
C LEU A 237 18.91 0.31 33.06
N PHE A 238 19.47 0.89 32.01
CA PHE A 238 19.67 0.14 30.76
C PHE A 238 20.67 -1.00 30.94
N ASN A 239 21.83 -0.73 31.55
CA ASN A 239 22.92 -1.73 31.68
C ASN A 239 22.51 -2.89 32.59
N THR A 240 21.84 -2.61 33.72
CA THR A 240 21.36 -3.64 34.64
C THR A 240 20.28 -4.50 33.96
N PHE A 241 19.32 -3.86 33.27
CA PHE A 241 18.31 -4.60 32.53
C PHE A 241 18.91 -5.48 31.45
N TYR A 242 19.81 -4.91 30.62
CA TYR A 242 20.40 -5.61 29.50
C TYR A 242 21.28 -6.79 29.92
N ASN A 243 22.07 -6.63 30.97
CA ASN A 243 23.03 -7.66 31.39
C ASN A 243 22.45 -8.71 32.36
N THR A 244 21.41 -8.33 33.15
CA THR A 244 20.94 -9.17 34.26
C THR A 244 19.50 -9.65 34.05
N TYR A 245 18.58 -8.79 33.61
CA TYR A 245 17.16 -9.11 33.61
C TYR A 245 16.58 -9.43 32.23
N LEU A 246 17.32 -9.20 31.14
CA LEU A 246 16.86 -9.57 29.81
C LEU A 246 16.88 -11.10 29.66
N PRO A 247 15.72 -11.77 29.49
CA PRO A 247 15.65 -13.23 29.56
C PRO A 247 16.13 -13.96 28.29
N PHE A 248 16.66 -13.22 27.30
CA PHE A 248 17.15 -13.75 26.03
C PHE A 248 18.14 -12.79 25.38
N GLU A 249 18.96 -13.30 24.48
CA GLU A 249 19.86 -12.47 23.68
C GLU A 249 19.11 -11.74 22.56
N LEU A 250 19.49 -10.46 22.34
CA LEU A 250 18.98 -9.71 21.21
C LEU A 250 19.54 -10.24 19.88
N THR A 251 18.69 -10.25 18.85
CA THR A 251 19.14 -10.55 17.47
C THR A 251 20.03 -9.43 16.95
N ASN A 252 20.81 -9.73 15.89
CA ASN A 252 21.66 -8.71 15.27
C ASN A 252 20.85 -7.55 14.70
N ALA A 253 19.66 -7.81 14.16
CA ALA A 253 18.73 -6.79 13.68
C ALA A 253 18.24 -5.88 14.82
N GLN A 254 17.89 -6.44 15.98
CA GLN A 254 17.48 -5.66 17.17
C GLN A 254 18.65 -4.80 17.68
N LYS A 255 19.87 -5.35 17.77
CA LYS A 255 21.09 -4.62 18.16
C LYS A 255 21.39 -3.48 17.18
N ARG A 256 21.26 -3.71 15.88
CA ARG A 256 21.43 -2.69 14.82
C ARG A 256 20.43 -1.55 15.00
N VAL A 257 19.16 -1.85 15.12
CA VAL A 257 18.08 -0.86 15.28
C VAL A 257 18.27 -0.05 16.56
N LEU A 258 18.66 -0.70 17.65
CA LEU A 258 18.91 0.00 18.92
C LEU A 258 20.09 1.00 18.79
N LYS A 259 21.14 0.63 18.05
CA LYS A 259 22.26 1.56 17.73
C LYS A 259 21.79 2.75 16.89
N GLU A 260 20.90 2.53 15.92
CA GLU A 260 20.31 3.60 15.10
C GLU A 260 19.49 4.57 15.96
N ILE A 261 18.60 4.04 16.83
CA ILE A 261 17.79 4.85 17.76
C ILE A 261 18.70 5.64 18.69
N ARG A 262 19.71 4.99 19.31
CA ARG A 262 20.68 5.64 20.20
C ARG A 262 21.40 6.81 19.53
N LYS A 263 21.83 6.62 18.28
CA LYS A 263 22.48 7.69 17.49
C LYS A 263 21.54 8.88 17.30
N ASP A 264 20.26 8.61 17.03
CA ASP A 264 19.29 9.68 16.79
C ASP A 264 18.97 10.46 18.07
N ILE A 265 18.66 9.77 19.17
CA ILE A 265 18.29 10.42 20.45
C ILE A 265 19.48 11.16 21.10
N GLY A 266 20.73 10.79 20.74
CA GLY A 266 21.95 11.49 21.16
C GLY A 266 22.35 12.65 20.24
N SER A 267 21.60 12.96 19.18
CA SER A 267 22.02 13.95 18.17
C SER A 267 21.61 15.41 18.51
N GLY A 268 20.86 15.65 19.58
CA GLY A 268 20.25 16.93 19.91
C GLY A 268 19.11 17.35 18.96
N LYS A 269 18.68 16.45 18.07
CA LYS A 269 17.56 16.63 17.15
C LYS A 269 16.43 15.69 17.51
N GLN A 270 15.20 16.11 17.28
CA GLN A 270 14.04 15.26 17.50
C GLN A 270 14.09 14.02 16.59
N MET A 271 14.16 12.83 17.20
CA MET A 271 13.97 11.59 16.47
C MET A 271 12.49 11.39 16.10
N ASN A 272 12.22 10.99 14.88
CA ASN A 272 10.89 10.56 14.44
C ASN A 272 11.08 9.33 13.52
N ARG A 273 11.03 8.13 14.11
CA ARG A 273 11.48 6.89 13.48
C ARG A 273 10.36 5.86 13.40
N LEU A 274 10.21 5.23 12.23
CA LEU A 274 9.34 4.07 12.01
C LEU A 274 10.15 2.79 12.21
N LEU A 275 9.76 2.01 13.21
CA LEU A 275 10.29 0.67 13.47
C LEU A 275 9.33 -0.37 12.89
N GLN A 276 9.77 -1.03 11.86
CA GLN A 276 9.03 -2.10 11.22
C GLN A 276 9.64 -3.46 11.55
N GLY A 277 8.79 -4.45 11.74
CA GLY A 277 9.21 -5.84 11.91
C GLY A 277 8.00 -6.75 11.97
N ASP A 278 8.17 -8.00 11.63
CA ASP A 278 7.09 -8.98 11.63
C ASP A 278 6.46 -9.17 13.02
N VAL A 279 5.30 -9.80 13.07
CA VAL A 279 4.65 -10.14 14.35
C VAL A 279 5.60 -11.00 15.18
N GLY A 280 5.89 -10.55 16.42
CA GLY A 280 6.80 -11.25 17.32
C GLY A 280 8.30 -11.09 17.02
N SER A 281 8.71 -10.11 16.21
CA SER A 281 10.13 -9.77 15.98
C SER A 281 10.80 -9.05 17.17
N GLY A 282 10.07 -8.78 18.26
CA GLY A 282 10.62 -8.16 19.46
C GLY A 282 10.68 -6.63 19.44
N LYS A 283 9.82 -5.96 18.65
CA LYS A 283 9.72 -4.48 18.63
C LYS A 283 9.53 -3.86 20.02
N THR A 284 8.71 -4.49 20.87
CA THR A 284 8.44 -4.03 22.25
C THR A 284 9.70 -3.98 23.10
N ILE A 285 10.61 -4.94 22.96
CA ILE A 285 11.90 -4.94 23.68
C ILE A 285 12.79 -3.77 23.24
N VAL A 286 12.87 -3.50 21.94
CA VAL A 286 13.62 -2.34 21.42
C VAL A 286 13.04 -1.04 21.96
N ALA A 287 11.70 -0.93 22.01
CA ALA A 287 11.03 0.22 22.58
C ALA A 287 11.32 0.36 24.09
N LEU A 288 11.24 -0.73 24.88
CA LEU A 288 11.55 -0.74 26.30
C LEU A 288 13.01 -0.31 26.55
N LEU A 289 13.97 -0.88 25.86
CA LEU A 289 15.38 -0.49 25.99
C LEU A 289 15.59 1.01 25.66
N SER A 290 14.88 1.54 24.67
CA SER A 290 14.93 2.98 24.34
C SER A 290 14.32 3.84 25.43
N MET A 291 13.22 3.39 26.05
CA MET A 291 12.60 4.08 27.20
C MET A 291 13.49 4.05 28.44
N LEU A 292 14.25 2.96 28.69
CA LEU A 292 15.20 2.88 29.79
C LEU A 292 16.40 3.83 29.58
N ILE A 293 16.92 3.94 28.34
CA ILE A 293 17.94 4.95 28.01
C ILE A 293 17.40 6.35 28.33
N THR A 294 16.15 6.63 27.96
CA THR A 294 15.52 7.94 28.24
C THR A 294 15.45 8.21 29.74
N ALA A 295 15.06 7.21 30.55
CA ALA A 295 14.96 7.33 32.01
C ALA A 295 16.33 7.49 32.70
N ASP A 296 17.42 6.98 32.10
CA ASP A 296 18.79 7.17 32.59
C ASP A 296 19.32 8.60 32.41
N ASN A 297 18.62 9.43 31.61
CA ASN A 297 19.01 10.81 31.36
C ASN A 297 18.21 11.79 32.20
N ILE A 298 18.86 12.85 32.64
CA ILE A 298 18.32 13.83 33.58
C ILE A 298 18.03 15.14 32.81
N HIS A 299 16.91 15.77 33.09
CA HIS A 299 16.54 17.05 32.51
C HIS A 299 17.53 18.15 32.96
N PRO A 300 18.17 18.89 32.00
CA PRO A 300 19.29 19.78 32.34
C PRO A 300 19.00 20.85 33.38
N THR A 301 17.77 21.36 33.43
CA THR A 301 17.38 22.48 34.31
C THR A 301 16.50 22.04 35.48
N LYS A 302 15.81 20.89 35.38
CA LYS A 302 14.86 20.43 36.43
C LYS A 302 15.46 19.39 37.35
N GLY A 303 16.58 18.72 36.94
CA GLY A 303 17.27 17.74 37.76
C GLY A 303 16.56 16.39 37.91
N ASP A 304 15.42 16.20 37.27
CA ASP A 304 14.62 14.96 37.30
C ASP A 304 14.84 14.11 36.02
N SER A 305 14.64 12.81 36.14
CA SER A 305 14.68 11.88 35.02
C SER A 305 13.59 12.18 33.96
N PHE A 306 13.87 11.82 32.73
CA PHE A 306 12.85 11.90 31.66
C PHE A 306 11.84 10.77 31.75
N GLN A 307 10.61 11.09 31.36
CA GLN A 307 9.47 10.18 31.31
C GLN A 307 9.25 9.66 29.88
N SER A 308 8.65 8.48 29.78
CA SER A 308 8.29 7.88 28.49
C SER A 308 6.81 7.51 28.45
N VAL A 309 6.21 7.52 27.25
CA VAL A 309 4.84 7.07 27.03
C VAL A 309 4.79 6.02 25.93
N LEU A 310 3.99 4.95 26.12
CA LEU A 310 3.68 3.96 25.09
C LEU A 310 2.18 3.97 24.83
N MET A 311 1.80 4.31 23.60
CA MET A 311 0.42 4.39 23.17
C MET A 311 0.08 3.16 22.29
N ALA A 312 -0.99 2.44 22.68
CA ALA A 312 -1.53 1.30 21.95
C ALA A 312 -2.95 1.59 21.45
N PRO A 313 -3.39 1.01 20.32
CA PRO A 313 -4.68 1.33 19.70
C PRO A 313 -5.89 0.79 20.47
N THR A 314 -5.72 -0.22 21.30
CA THR A 314 -6.80 -0.85 22.09
C THR A 314 -6.41 -1.06 23.54
N GLU A 315 -7.40 -1.13 24.43
CA GLU A 315 -7.17 -1.40 25.86
C GLU A 315 -6.51 -2.76 26.10
N ILE A 316 -6.86 -3.76 25.31
CA ILE A 316 -6.28 -5.11 25.43
C ILE A 316 -4.77 -5.07 25.12
N LEU A 317 -4.37 -4.37 24.07
CA LEU A 317 -2.95 -4.18 23.74
C LEU A 317 -2.22 -3.37 24.80
N ALA A 318 -2.84 -2.29 25.27
CA ALA A 318 -2.27 -1.47 26.33
C ALA A 318 -2.05 -2.28 27.61
N GLN A 319 -3.01 -3.12 27.99
CA GLN A 319 -2.90 -4.03 29.13
C GLN A 319 -1.78 -5.06 28.93
N GLN A 320 -1.64 -5.62 27.72
CA GLN A 320 -0.56 -6.57 27.43
C GLN A 320 0.82 -5.94 27.49
N HIS A 321 0.98 -4.75 26.88
CA HIS A 321 2.23 -4.01 26.97
C HIS A 321 2.57 -3.70 28.42
N TYR A 322 1.55 -3.27 29.20
CA TYR A 322 1.73 -3.01 30.64
C TYR A 322 2.20 -4.26 31.39
N ASN A 323 1.51 -5.39 31.24
CA ASN A 323 1.86 -6.63 31.93
C ASN A 323 3.28 -7.10 31.54
N THR A 324 3.62 -7.04 30.24
CA THR A 324 4.93 -7.43 29.74
C THR A 324 6.03 -6.51 30.26
N VAL A 325 5.84 -5.21 30.18
CA VAL A 325 6.84 -4.23 30.62
C VAL A 325 6.99 -4.27 32.14
N ALA A 326 5.87 -4.28 32.90
CA ALA A 326 5.91 -4.33 34.34
C ALA A 326 6.63 -5.59 34.88
N GLU A 327 6.39 -6.75 34.26
CA GLU A 327 7.07 -8.00 34.63
C GLU A 327 8.57 -7.93 34.34
N LEU A 328 8.97 -7.39 33.19
CA LEU A 328 10.37 -7.28 32.79
C LEU A 328 11.17 -6.30 33.67
N VAL A 329 10.54 -5.24 34.19
CA VAL A 329 11.22 -4.21 34.98
C VAL A 329 10.89 -4.27 36.48
N LYS A 330 10.26 -5.35 36.96
CA LYS A 330 9.77 -5.48 38.35
C LYS A 330 10.87 -5.30 39.42
N ASP A 331 12.09 -5.73 39.06
CA ASP A 331 13.26 -5.68 39.94
C ASP A 331 14.12 -4.42 39.74
N LEU A 332 13.63 -3.47 38.93
CA LEU A 332 14.28 -2.18 38.69
C LEU A 332 13.47 -1.02 39.31
N PRO A 333 14.11 0.09 39.67
CA PRO A 333 13.44 1.27 40.18
C PRO A 333 12.69 2.06 39.08
N VAL A 334 11.81 1.37 38.35
CA VAL A 334 11.05 1.91 37.24
C VAL A 334 9.55 1.83 37.53
N CYS A 335 8.91 3.00 37.68
CA CYS A 335 7.47 3.06 37.90
C CYS A 335 6.71 3.01 36.60
N VAL A 336 5.93 1.93 36.37
CA VAL A 336 5.08 1.74 35.21
C VAL A 336 3.62 1.82 35.60
N LYS A 337 2.80 2.58 34.88
CA LYS A 337 1.34 2.69 35.09
C LYS A 337 0.57 2.52 33.81
N LEU A 338 -0.69 2.09 33.93
CA LEU A 338 -1.61 1.89 32.81
C LEU A 338 -2.76 2.90 32.89
N LEU A 339 -2.99 3.64 31.79
CA LEU A 339 -4.11 4.58 31.63
C LEU A 339 -4.94 4.23 30.40
N THR A 340 -6.19 3.84 30.62
CA THR A 340 -7.17 3.53 29.58
C THR A 340 -8.46 4.31 29.79
N GLY A 341 -9.38 4.22 28.83
CA GLY A 341 -10.72 4.82 28.97
C GLY A 341 -11.52 4.23 30.15
N SER A 342 -11.30 2.95 30.47
CA SER A 342 -11.96 2.22 31.55
C SER A 342 -11.29 2.39 32.94
N SER A 343 -10.20 3.14 33.05
CA SER A 343 -9.49 3.35 34.31
C SER A 343 -10.37 4.05 35.36
N VAL A 344 -10.44 3.47 36.58
CA VAL A 344 -11.26 3.97 37.69
C VAL A 344 -10.79 5.38 38.12
N THR A 345 -11.73 6.25 38.47
CA THR A 345 -11.47 7.67 38.75
C THR A 345 -10.37 7.90 39.81
N LYS A 346 -10.30 7.06 40.85
CA LYS A 346 -9.25 7.16 41.89
C LYS A 346 -7.86 6.86 41.30
N GLN A 347 -7.74 5.73 40.60
CA GLN A 347 -6.47 5.34 39.95
C GLN A 347 -6.04 6.39 38.92
N ARG A 348 -7.01 6.92 38.15
CA ARG A 348 -6.73 7.97 37.17
C ARG A 348 -6.13 9.22 37.81
N LYS A 349 -6.67 9.68 38.95
CA LYS A 349 -6.10 10.83 39.68
C LYS A 349 -4.67 10.57 40.16
N GLU A 350 -4.42 9.37 40.70
CA GLU A 350 -3.06 8.97 41.15
C GLU A 350 -2.06 8.94 39.97
N ILE A 351 -2.47 8.41 38.80
CA ILE A 351 -1.63 8.39 37.60
C ILE A 351 -1.34 9.80 37.11
N LEU A 352 -2.35 10.67 37.02
CA LEU A 352 -2.18 12.05 36.59
C LEU A 352 -1.20 12.80 37.48
N LYS A 353 -1.34 12.64 38.82
CA LYS A 353 -0.40 13.23 39.78
C LYS A 353 1.02 12.71 39.57
N ALA A 354 1.19 11.39 39.39
CA ALA A 354 2.51 10.77 39.16
C ALA A 354 3.16 11.19 37.81
N CYS A 355 2.37 11.52 36.78
CA CYS A 355 2.88 12.14 35.56
C CYS A 355 3.39 13.56 35.82
N GLU A 356 2.63 14.35 36.60
CA GLU A 356 2.89 15.77 36.87
C GLU A 356 4.06 15.98 37.83
N ASP A 357 4.18 15.16 38.88
CA ASP A 357 5.29 15.25 39.84
C ASP A 357 6.58 14.57 39.37
N GLY A 358 6.53 13.75 38.30
CA GLY A 358 7.68 13.09 37.69
C GLY A 358 8.04 11.74 38.33
N SER A 359 7.25 11.24 39.32
CA SER A 359 7.48 9.92 39.93
C SER A 359 7.17 8.74 39.02
N LEU A 360 6.40 8.96 37.96
CA LEU A 360 6.13 7.97 36.91
C LEU A 360 7.23 7.95 35.88
N THR A 361 7.80 6.78 35.61
CA THR A 361 8.83 6.59 34.54
C THR A 361 8.22 6.27 33.20
N ILE A 362 7.28 5.32 33.15
CA ILE A 362 6.66 4.85 31.90
C ILE A 362 5.14 4.84 32.05
N LEU A 363 4.44 5.61 31.20
CA LEU A 363 3.00 5.55 31.05
C LEU A 363 2.63 4.69 29.84
N ILE A 364 1.80 3.68 30.06
CA ILE A 364 1.26 2.85 28.96
C ILE A 364 -0.25 3.10 28.90
N GLY A 365 -0.81 3.22 27.71
CA GLY A 365 -2.26 3.39 27.58
C GLY A 365 -2.76 3.50 26.15
N THR A 366 -4.03 3.86 26.04
CA THR A 366 -4.70 4.12 24.77
C THR A 366 -4.65 5.63 24.44
N HIS A 367 -5.55 6.09 23.57
CA HIS A 367 -5.71 7.54 23.31
C HIS A 367 -5.89 8.41 24.57
N ALA A 368 -6.25 7.81 25.69
CA ALA A 368 -6.35 8.51 26.98
C ALA A 368 -5.04 9.20 27.39
N VAL A 369 -3.88 8.70 26.98
CA VAL A 369 -2.56 9.28 27.33
C VAL A 369 -2.27 10.60 26.63
N ILE A 370 -2.97 10.90 25.51
CA ILE A 370 -2.82 12.17 24.78
C ILE A 370 -3.86 13.23 25.15
N GLU A 371 -4.79 12.93 26.08
CA GLU A 371 -5.76 13.92 26.57
C GLU A 371 -5.05 15.11 27.21
N ASP A 372 -5.65 16.29 27.13
CA ASP A 372 -5.05 17.53 27.63
C ASP A 372 -4.83 17.51 29.15
N LYS A 373 -5.63 16.71 29.89
CA LYS A 373 -5.50 16.51 31.33
C LYS A 373 -4.25 15.73 31.76
N VAL A 374 -3.62 15.00 30.84
CA VAL A 374 -2.38 14.26 31.11
C VAL A 374 -1.21 15.21 30.89
N GLN A 375 -0.63 15.74 31.94
CA GLN A 375 0.53 16.61 31.92
C GLN A 375 1.75 15.85 32.43
N PHE A 376 2.82 15.85 31.65
CA PHE A 376 4.09 15.24 32.03
C PHE A 376 5.04 16.32 32.55
N LYS A 377 5.80 16.00 33.59
CA LYS A 377 6.85 16.88 34.07
C LYS A 377 7.98 17.03 33.05
N ASN A 378 8.43 15.90 32.47
CA ASN A 378 9.56 15.82 31.56
C ASN A 378 9.36 14.69 30.52
N LEU A 379 8.39 14.81 29.60
CA LEU A 379 8.23 13.79 28.54
C LEU A 379 9.40 13.86 27.56
N GLY A 380 10.21 12.81 27.48
CA GLY A 380 11.37 12.72 26.58
C GLY A 380 11.18 11.77 25.41
N PHE A 381 10.37 10.72 25.57
CA PHE A 381 10.21 9.67 24.57
C PHE A 381 8.76 9.19 24.45
N ALA A 382 8.30 9.02 23.22
CA ALA A 382 6.94 8.52 22.95
C ALA A 382 7.01 7.36 21.94
N VAL A 383 6.37 6.25 22.32
CA VAL A 383 6.20 5.07 21.48
C VAL A 383 4.75 4.98 21.02
N ILE A 384 4.51 4.78 19.73
CA ILE A 384 3.18 4.62 19.14
C ILE A 384 3.15 3.26 18.45
N ASP A 385 2.33 2.34 18.98
CA ASP A 385 2.17 1.02 18.39
C ASP A 385 1.01 0.99 17.39
N GLU A 386 1.17 0.24 16.28
CA GLU A 386 0.20 0.08 15.19
C GLU A 386 -0.28 1.42 14.60
N GLN A 387 0.64 2.17 14.04
CA GLN A 387 0.44 3.53 13.52
C GLN A 387 -0.80 3.70 12.62
N HIS A 388 -1.13 2.71 11.79
CA HIS A 388 -2.25 2.79 10.85
C HIS A 388 -3.62 2.99 11.52
N LYS A 389 -3.71 2.77 12.83
CA LYS A 389 -4.90 3.00 13.66
C LYS A 389 -4.99 4.43 14.22
N PHE A 390 -3.95 5.27 14.02
CA PHE A 390 -3.89 6.64 14.57
C PHE A 390 -3.73 7.70 13.48
N GLY A 391 -4.53 8.75 13.55
CA GLY A 391 -4.45 9.90 12.64
C GLY A 391 -3.23 10.81 12.90
N VAL A 392 -2.82 11.58 11.90
CA VAL A 392 -1.73 12.58 11.99
C VAL A 392 -1.99 13.61 13.10
N ALA A 393 -3.24 14.03 13.29
CA ALA A 393 -3.64 14.98 14.32
C ALA A 393 -3.43 14.46 15.76
N GLN A 394 -3.56 13.15 15.99
CA GLN A 394 -3.34 12.55 17.31
C GLN A 394 -1.85 12.52 17.66
N ARG A 395 -0.97 12.29 16.67
CA ARG A 395 0.49 12.37 16.85
C ARG A 395 0.94 13.79 17.17
N ALA A 396 0.36 14.79 16.51
CA ALA A 396 0.67 16.19 16.74
C ALA A 396 0.40 16.64 18.19
N LYS A 397 -0.58 16.03 18.88
CA LYS A 397 -0.85 16.33 20.30
C LYS A 397 0.30 15.91 21.22
N LEU A 398 1.03 14.83 20.91
CA LEU A 398 2.20 14.43 21.69
C LEU A 398 3.36 15.44 21.57
N TRP A 399 3.50 16.09 20.43
CA TRP A 399 4.56 17.09 20.21
C TRP A 399 4.42 18.31 21.12
N ASN A 400 3.20 18.66 21.46
CA ASN A 400 2.88 19.86 22.26
C ASN A 400 2.83 19.60 23.78
N LYS A 401 3.18 18.38 24.23
CA LYS A 401 3.13 18.00 25.66
C LYS A 401 4.30 18.51 26.49
N ASN A 402 5.35 19.04 25.86
CA ASN A 402 6.52 19.59 26.56
C ASN A 402 7.09 20.81 25.80
N SER A 403 8.01 21.53 26.42
CA SER A 403 8.70 22.69 25.84
C SER A 403 9.53 22.35 24.58
N LEU A 404 10.19 21.19 24.58
CA LEU A 404 10.76 20.56 23.40
C LEU A 404 9.95 19.28 23.11
N PRO A 405 9.72 18.97 21.83
CA PRO A 405 8.98 17.77 21.46
C PRO A 405 9.74 16.50 21.86
N PRO A 406 9.05 15.47 22.33
CA PRO A 406 9.68 14.19 22.67
C PRO A 406 10.21 13.49 21.39
N HIS A 407 11.17 12.60 21.56
CA HIS A 407 11.53 11.64 20.51
C HIS A 407 10.37 10.69 20.26
N ILE A 408 10.09 10.35 19.00
CA ILE A 408 8.97 9.50 18.62
C ILE A 408 9.47 8.24 17.93
N LEU A 409 9.07 7.10 18.47
CA LEU A 409 9.23 5.80 17.87
C LEU A 409 7.86 5.25 17.48
N VAL A 410 7.61 5.13 16.21
CA VAL A 410 6.40 4.53 15.67
C VAL A 410 6.68 3.07 15.37
N MET A 411 5.84 2.16 15.82
CA MET A 411 5.97 0.73 15.55
C MET A 411 4.83 0.23 14.66
N THR A 412 5.13 -0.72 13.80
CA THR A 412 4.10 -1.45 13.04
C THR A 412 4.47 -2.92 12.89
N ALA A 413 3.48 -3.80 13.06
CA ALA A 413 3.59 -5.22 12.78
C ALA A 413 3.12 -5.59 11.36
N THR A 414 2.51 -4.63 10.63
CA THR A 414 2.24 -4.82 9.20
C THR A 414 3.55 -4.63 8.44
N PRO A 415 4.04 -5.66 7.76
CA PRO A 415 5.15 -5.47 6.84
C PRO A 415 4.69 -4.53 5.71
N ILE A 416 5.34 -3.39 5.59
CA ILE A 416 5.14 -2.44 4.50
C ILE A 416 6.31 -2.66 3.54
N PRO A 417 6.08 -2.88 2.25
CA PRO A 417 7.18 -2.98 1.30
C PRO A 417 8.15 -1.79 1.46
N ARG A 418 9.46 -2.06 1.45
CA ARG A 418 10.48 -1.01 1.67
C ARG A 418 10.30 0.18 0.75
N THR A 419 9.93 -0.08 -0.49
CA THR A 419 9.65 0.95 -1.51
C THR A 419 8.47 1.83 -1.13
N LEU A 420 7.39 1.24 -0.62
CA LEU A 420 6.22 1.97 -0.17
C LEU A 420 6.50 2.73 1.14
N ALA A 421 7.25 2.14 2.08
CA ALA A 421 7.62 2.81 3.31
C ALA A 421 8.43 4.09 3.06
N LEU A 422 9.37 4.06 2.11
CA LEU A 422 10.19 5.20 1.73
C LEU A 422 9.41 6.31 1.02
N THR A 423 8.27 5.98 0.41
CA THR A 423 7.45 6.94 -0.32
C THR A 423 6.26 7.43 0.49
N ALA A 424 5.60 6.55 1.25
CA ALA A 424 4.39 6.90 2.02
C ALA A 424 4.71 7.54 3.39
N TYR A 425 5.88 7.22 3.96
CA TYR A 425 6.31 7.71 5.28
C TYR A 425 7.65 8.45 5.21
N GLY A 426 7.87 9.19 4.13
CA GLY A 426 9.13 9.89 3.86
C GLY A 426 9.51 10.97 4.89
N ASP A 427 8.57 11.33 5.78
CA ASP A 427 8.81 12.19 6.95
C ASP A 427 9.42 11.42 8.14
N LEU A 428 9.46 10.08 8.10
CA LEU A 428 10.03 9.24 9.17
C LEU A 428 11.38 8.66 8.76
N ASP A 429 12.28 8.56 9.73
CA ASP A 429 13.44 7.67 9.61
C ASP A 429 12.97 6.23 9.72
N TYR A 430 13.64 5.31 9.05
CA TYR A 430 13.14 3.95 8.87
C TYR A 430 14.13 2.92 9.37
N SER A 431 13.66 2.01 10.23
CA SER A 431 14.40 0.86 10.74
C SER A 431 13.61 -0.43 10.59
N VAL A 432 14.28 -1.52 10.29
CA VAL A 432 13.67 -2.84 10.08
C VAL A 432 14.29 -3.87 11.00
N ILE A 433 13.45 -4.65 11.69
CA ILE A 433 13.84 -5.91 12.31
C ILE A 433 13.47 -7.02 11.34
N ASP A 434 14.44 -7.47 10.57
CA ASP A 434 14.33 -8.48 9.53
C ASP A 434 14.74 -9.89 10.01
N GLU A 435 14.95 -10.05 11.30
CA GLU A 435 15.25 -11.32 11.96
C GLU A 435 14.16 -11.66 12.98
N LEU A 436 13.84 -12.93 13.11
CA LEU A 436 12.98 -13.44 14.18
C LEU A 436 13.85 -13.88 15.38
N PRO A 437 13.34 -13.77 16.62
CA PRO A 437 14.03 -14.25 17.81
C PRO A 437 14.38 -15.73 17.72
N PRO A 438 15.51 -16.17 18.31
CA PRO A 438 15.88 -17.57 18.34
C PRO A 438 14.80 -18.45 18.96
N GLY A 439 14.66 -19.70 18.48
CA GLY A 439 13.68 -20.66 18.99
C GLY A 439 12.29 -20.59 18.36
N ARG A 440 11.97 -19.57 17.56
CA ARG A 440 10.70 -19.49 16.85
C ARG A 440 10.68 -20.43 15.65
N GLN A 441 9.72 -21.35 15.61
CA GLN A 441 9.57 -22.28 14.51
C GLN A 441 8.70 -21.68 13.37
N PRO A 442 8.98 -22.02 12.09
CA PRO A 442 8.12 -21.65 10.98
C PRO A 442 6.71 -22.21 11.14
N ILE A 443 5.70 -21.41 10.81
CA ILE A 443 4.29 -21.82 10.84
C ILE A 443 3.99 -22.60 9.55
N ALA A 444 3.57 -23.86 9.69
CA ALA A 444 3.14 -24.67 8.56
C ALA A 444 1.78 -24.17 8.06
N THR A 445 1.77 -23.51 6.89
CA THR A 445 0.56 -22.93 6.31
C THR A 445 0.06 -23.81 5.17
N VAL A 446 -1.22 -24.20 5.21
CA VAL A 446 -1.85 -25.05 4.20
C VAL A 446 -3.19 -24.48 3.75
N HIS A 447 -3.49 -24.61 2.46
CA HIS A 447 -4.79 -24.29 1.89
C HIS A 447 -5.62 -25.58 1.74
N ARG A 448 -6.90 -25.50 2.12
CA ARG A 448 -7.89 -26.60 1.97
C ARG A 448 -9.22 -26.03 1.50
N PHE A 449 -9.94 -26.81 0.71
CA PHE A 449 -11.32 -26.50 0.35
C PHE A 449 -12.27 -26.90 1.48
N GLU A 450 -13.41 -26.22 1.57
CA GLU A 450 -14.45 -26.44 2.58
C GLU A 450 -14.91 -27.91 2.64
N SER A 451 -14.89 -28.63 1.52
CA SER A 451 -15.16 -30.08 1.46
C SER A 451 -14.24 -30.91 2.35
N LYS A 452 -13.08 -30.40 2.76
CA LYS A 452 -12.13 -31.06 3.68
C LYS A 452 -12.26 -30.57 5.13
N ARG A 453 -13.31 -29.80 5.46
CA ARG A 453 -13.57 -29.30 6.81
C ARG A 453 -13.61 -30.42 7.88
N PRO A 454 -14.30 -31.55 7.69
CA PRO A 454 -14.29 -32.63 8.69
C PRO A 454 -12.87 -33.10 9.07
N MET A 455 -12.02 -33.30 8.07
CA MET A 455 -10.61 -33.66 8.28
C MET A 455 -9.84 -32.62 9.08
N VAL A 456 -10.11 -31.32 8.85
CA VAL A 456 -9.50 -30.20 9.62
C VAL A 456 -10.00 -30.24 11.06
N MET A 457 -11.29 -30.47 11.31
CA MET A 457 -11.84 -30.55 12.65
C MET A 457 -11.28 -31.78 13.44
N ASP A 458 -11.07 -32.91 12.78
CA ASP A 458 -10.43 -34.05 13.40
C ASP A 458 -8.95 -33.78 13.74
N PHE A 459 -8.23 -33.12 12.86
CA PHE A 459 -6.87 -32.65 13.15
C PHE A 459 -6.82 -31.72 14.39
N ILE A 460 -7.77 -30.79 14.53
CA ILE A 460 -7.88 -29.94 15.72
C ILE A 460 -8.11 -30.75 16.98
N LYS A 461 -9.01 -31.80 16.93
CA LYS A 461 -9.25 -32.69 18.06
C LYS A 461 -7.97 -33.38 18.52
N ASP A 462 -7.16 -33.87 17.57
CA ASP A 462 -5.90 -34.55 17.90
C ASP A 462 -4.87 -33.62 18.52
N GLU A 463 -4.80 -32.38 18.06
CA GLU A 463 -3.93 -31.37 18.66
C GLU A 463 -4.41 -30.93 20.06
N ILE A 464 -5.74 -30.83 20.27
CA ILE A 464 -6.31 -30.54 21.59
C ILE A 464 -6.00 -31.67 22.58
N LYS A 465 -6.03 -32.96 22.16
CA LYS A 465 -5.61 -34.09 23.00
C LYS A 465 -4.16 -33.98 23.49
N LYS A 466 -3.30 -33.26 22.72
CA LYS A 466 -1.92 -32.94 23.11
C LYS A 466 -1.81 -31.74 24.03
N GLY A 467 -2.95 -31.17 24.50
CA GLY A 467 -3.02 -30.00 25.37
C GLY A 467 -2.94 -28.65 24.66
N ARG A 468 -3.07 -28.60 23.33
CA ARG A 468 -2.97 -27.38 22.52
C ARG A 468 -4.31 -26.68 22.35
N GLN A 469 -4.27 -25.42 21.96
CA GLN A 469 -5.45 -24.60 21.72
C GLN A 469 -5.53 -24.13 20.27
N ALA A 470 -6.75 -23.86 19.78
CA ALA A 470 -7.02 -23.46 18.41
C ALA A 470 -7.81 -22.16 18.29
N TYR A 471 -7.45 -21.33 17.30
CA TYR A 471 -8.28 -20.24 16.82
C TYR A 471 -9.04 -20.66 15.57
N ILE A 472 -10.33 -20.27 15.48
CA ILE A 472 -11.14 -20.37 14.26
C ILE A 472 -11.68 -18.97 13.96
N VAL A 473 -11.28 -18.38 12.84
CA VAL A 473 -11.57 -16.98 12.49
C VAL A 473 -12.46 -16.88 11.27
N TYR A 474 -13.56 -16.15 11.39
CA TYR A 474 -14.52 -15.87 10.33
C TYR A 474 -14.32 -14.44 9.79
N PRO A 475 -14.51 -14.20 8.47
CA PRO A 475 -14.40 -12.87 7.89
C PRO A 475 -15.53 -11.96 8.35
N LEU A 476 -15.25 -10.64 8.39
CA LEU A 476 -16.28 -9.60 8.38
C LEU A 476 -16.56 -9.23 6.93
N ILE A 477 -17.87 -9.23 6.55
CA ILE A 477 -18.31 -8.81 5.23
C ILE A 477 -18.88 -7.38 5.39
N GLU A 478 -18.27 -6.40 4.77
CA GLU A 478 -18.58 -4.96 4.99
C GLU A 478 -20.02 -4.55 4.64
N GLU A 479 -20.76 -5.37 3.88
CA GLU A 479 -22.10 -5.01 3.37
C GLU A 479 -23.21 -5.04 4.42
N SER A 480 -23.07 -5.77 5.51
CA SER A 480 -24.09 -5.79 6.59
C SER A 480 -23.56 -6.40 7.90
N ALA A 481 -23.39 -5.57 8.91
CA ALA A 481 -23.03 -6.02 10.26
C ALA A 481 -24.02 -7.04 10.87
N LYS A 482 -25.23 -7.19 10.31
CA LYS A 482 -26.22 -8.20 10.70
C LYS A 482 -25.87 -9.56 10.09
N MET A 483 -25.55 -9.60 8.80
CA MET A 483 -25.16 -10.83 8.10
C MET A 483 -23.84 -11.42 8.65
N ASP A 484 -22.88 -10.57 9.04
CA ASP A 484 -21.62 -11.01 9.64
C ASP A 484 -21.85 -11.74 10.97
N TYR A 485 -22.76 -11.20 11.77
CA TYR A 485 -23.13 -11.84 13.04
C TYR A 485 -23.85 -13.17 12.82
N GLU A 486 -24.78 -13.24 11.87
CA GLU A 486 -25.50 -14.47 11.52
C GLU A 486 -24.55 -15.54 10.99
N ASN A 487 -23.59 -15.20 10.14
CA ASN A 487 -22.57 -16.09 9.63
C ASN A 487 -21.64 -16.62 10.74
N LEU A 488 -21.22 -15.74 11.66
CA LEU A 488 -20.44 -16.15 12.82
C LEU A 488 -21.23 -17.11 13.73
N MET A 489 -22.50 -16.80 14.02
CA MET A 489 -23.34 -17.65 14.88
C MET A 489 -23.58 -19.02 14.24
N LYS A 490 -23.88 -19.05 12.94
CA LYS A 490 -24.02 -20.31 12.21
C LYS A 490 -22.72 -21.14 12.24
N GLY A 491 -21.59 -20.49 12.00
CA GLY A 491 -20.28 -21.14 12.08
C GLY A 491 -19.94 -21.59 13.50
N PHE A 492 -20.32 -20.83 14.53
CA PHE A 492 -20.14 -21.23 15.92
C PHE A 492 -20.94 -22.49 16.27
N GLU A 493 -22.22 -22.58 15.90
CA GLU A 493 -23.05 -23.77 16.12
C GLU A 493 -22.50 -24.99 15.34
N GLU A 494 -22.00 -24.78 14.12
CA GLU A 494 -21.33 -25.83 13.37
C GLU A 494 -20.08 -26.33 14.09
N VAL A 495 -19.20 -25.44 14.57
CA VAL A 495 -18.02 -25.82 15.36
C VAL A 495 -18.44 -26.56 16.62
N LYS A 496 -19.48 -26.10 17.32
CA LYS A 496 -20.00 -26.76 18.52
C LYS A 496 -20.48 -28.19 18.26
N SER A 497 -21.05 -28.46 17.09
CA SER A 497 -21.46 -29.82 16.69
C SER A 497 -20.26 -30.76 16.54
N PHE A 498 -19.09 -30.30 16.13
CA PHE A 498 -17.87 -31.10 16.06
C PHE A 498 -17.16 -31.23 17.41
N PHE A 499 -17.37 -30.31 18.34
CA PHE A 499 -16.68 -30.23 19.63
C PHE A 499 -17.71 -30.15 20.80
N PRO A 500 -18.41 -31.26 21.12
CA PRO A 500 -19.45 -31.27 22.14
C PRO A 500 -18.89 -31.10 23.55
N GLU A 501 -19.62 -30.33 24.39
CA GLU A 501 -19.40 -30.25 25.83
C GLU A 501 -19.80 -31.58 26.53
N PRO A 502 -19.22 -31.94 27.66
CA PRO A 502 -18.18 -31.23 28.43
C PRO A 502 -16.74 -31.52 27.97
N LYS A 503 -16.55 -32.31 26.90
CA LYS A 503 -15.22 -32.72 26.44
C LYS A 503 -14.40 -31.59 25.89
N TYR A 504 -15.05 -30.61 25.24
CA TYR A 504 -14.41 -29.42 24.65
C TYR A 504 -15.13 -28.16 25.08
N TRP A 505 -14.37 -27.13 25.43
CA TRP A 505 -14.90 -25.84 25.78
C TRP A 505 -14.53 -24.78 24.73
N ILE A 506 -15.52 -24.01 24.32
CA ILE A 506 -15.35 -23.03 23.24
C ILE A 506 -15.64 -21.62 23.79
N SER A 507 -14.75 -20.68 23.54
CA SER A 507 -14.98 -19.25 23.74
C SER A 507 -15.34 -18.59 22.42
N MET A 508 -16.22 -17.58 22.45
CA MET A 508 -16.55 -16.76 21.29
C MET A 508 -16.24 -15.29 21.55
N VAL A 509 -15.59 -14.63 20.60
CA VAL A 509 -15.24 -13.20 20.69
C VAL A 509 -15.55 -12.48 19.38
N HIS A 510 -16.37 -11.43 19.42
CA HIS A 510 -16.72 -10.63 18.24
C HIS A 510 -16.93 -9.14 18.59
N GLY A 511 -16.93 -8.28 17.55
CA GLY A 511 -16.96 -6.82 17.70
C GLY A 511 -18.15 -6.26 18.48
N LYS A 512 -19.33 -6.88 18.37
CA LYS A 512 -20.59 -6.42 19.01
C LYS A 512 -20.72 -6.78 20.49
N GLN A 513 -19.84 -7.64 21.04
CA GLN A 513 -19.91 -7.97 22.46
C GLN A 513 -19.48 -6.78 23.33
N PRO A 514 -20.09 -6.61 24.53
CA PRO A 514 -19.60 -5.67 25.53
C PRO A 514 -18.15 -5.95 25.91
N ALA A 515 -17.38 -4.91 26.19
CA ALA A 515 -15.95 -5.02 26.51
C ALA A 515 -15.66 -5.99 27.66
N VAL A 516 -16.51 -5.99 28.71
CA VAL A 516 -16.40 -6.89 29.86
C VAL A 516 -16.50 -8.36 29.43
N GLN A 517 -17.47 -8.69 28.58
CA GLN A 517 -17.68 -10.07 28.10
C GLN A 517 -16.55 -10.51 27.16
N LYS A 518 -16.07 -9.61 26.27
CA LYS A 518 -14.89 -9.89 25.44
C LYS A 518 -13.68 -10.24 26.28
N ASN A 519 -13.41 -9.42 27.29
CA ASN A 519 -12.26 -9.60 28.18
C ASN A 519 -12.40 -10.92 28.97
N ALA A 520 -13.58 -11.23 29.48
CA ALA A 520 -13.83 -12.48 30.20
C ALA A 520 -13.60 -13.72 29.31
N ASN A 521 -14.16 -13.74 28.10
CA ASN A 521 -13.98 -14.84 27.16
C ASN A 521 -12.52 -15.00 26.71
N MET A 522 -11.83 -13.88 26.51
CA MET A 522 -10.42 -13.86 26.17
C MET A 522 -9.56 -14.41 27.32
N GLN A 523 -9.83 -14.01 28.56
CA GLN A 523 -9.10 -14.48 29.74
C GLN A 523 -9.28 -15.99 29.97
N ARG A 524 -10.47 -16.52 29.76
CA ARG A 524 -10.72 -17.98 29.81
C ARG A 524 -9.84 -18.74 28.81
N PHE A 525 -9.70 -18.22 27.59
CA PHE A 525 -8.85 -18.83 26.59
C PHE A 525 -7.36 -18.70 26.94
N VAL A 526 -6.91 -17.54 27.42
CA VAL A 526 -5.51 -17.32 27.85
C VAL A 526 -5.13 -18.26 29.01
N LYS A 527 -6.04 -18.50 29.96
CA LYS A 527 -5.83 -19.41 31.09
C LYS A 527 -5.88 -20.89 30.71
N GLY A 528 -6.34 -21.21 29.49
CA GLY A 528 -6.51 -22.61 29.07
C GLY A 528 -7.86 -23.25 29.47
N ASP A 529 -8.78 -22.45 30.05
CA ASP A 529 -10.12 -22.92 30.45
C ASP A 529 -10.98 -23.29 29.23
N THR A 530 -10.61 -22.82 28.04
CA THR A 530 -11.25 -23.16 26.77
C THR A 530 -10.24 -23.63 25.74
N ASN A 531 -10.62 -24.64 24.95
CA ASN A 531 -9.76 -25.30 23.97
C ASN A 531 -9.75 -24.55 22.63
N ILE A 532 -10.89 -23.95 22.29
CA ILE A 532 -11.10 -23.30 20.99
C ILE A 532 -11.63 -21.89 21.21
N MET A 533 -11.10 -20.97 20.45
CA MET A 533 -11.65 -19.63 20.34
C MET A 533 -12.19 -19.39 18.94
N VAL A 534 -13.50 -19.15 18.85
CA VAL A 534 -14.17 -18.75 17.62
C VAL A 534 -14.30 -17.23 17.61
N SER A 535 -13.88 -16.57 16.54
CA SER A 535 -13.94 -15.10 16.49
C SER A 535 -14.08 -14.54 15.08
N THR A 536 -14.37 -13.26 15.01
CA THR A 536 -14.16 -12.43 13.83
C THR A 536 -12.73 -11.84 13.83
N THR A 537 -12.41 -10.95 12.89
CA THR A 537 -11.11 -10.26 12.75
C THR A 537 -10.63 -9.50 14.00
N VAL A 538 -11.45 -9.39 15.05
CA VAL A 538 -11.09 -8.72 16.32
C VAL A 538 -9.80 -9.29 16.94
N ILE A 539 -9.43 -10.54 16.62
CA ILE A 539 -8.16 -11.16 17.08
C ILE A 539 -6.92 -10.60 16.36
N GLU A 540 -7.06 -9.85 15.29
CA GLU A 540 -5.92 -9.16 14.66
C GLU A 540 -5.12 -8.34 15.67
N VAL A 541 -5.78 -7.90 16.74
CA VAL A 541 -5.21 -6.99 17.72
C VAL A 541 -5.00 -7.69 19.07
N GLY A 542 -3.76 -8.16 19.27
CA GLY A 542 -3.16 -8.03 20.59
C GLY A 542 -3.15 -9.20 21.57
N VAL A 543 -3.70 -10.40 21.34
CA VAL A 543 -3.61 -11.43 22.39
C VAL A 543 -2.49 -12.43 22.15
N ASN A 544 -1.59 -12.56 23.13
CA ASN A 544 -0.54 -13.55 23.14
C ASN A 544 -0.98 -14.79 23.92
N VAL A 545 -1.19 -15.93 23.24
CA VAL A 545 -1.49 -17.22 23.86
C VAL A 545 -0.45 -18.21 23.38
N PRO A 546 0.62 -18.47 24.16
CA PRO A 546 1.72 -19.35 23.76
C PRO A 546 1.27 -20.75 23.40
N ASN A 547 0.21 -21.27 24.07
CA ASN A 547 -0.33 -22.60 23.85
C ASN A 547 -1.23 -22.73 22.60
N ALA A 548 -1.65 -21.62 22.00
CA ALA A 548 -2.43 -21.64 20.77
C ALA A 548 -1.51 -21.90 19.55
N SER A 549 -1.54 -23.15 19.07
CA SER A 549 -0.69 -23.60 17.97
C SER A 549 -1.43 -23.77 16.64
N ILE A 550 -2.77 -23.64 16.63
CA ILE A 550 -3.57 -23.82 15.43
C ILE A 550 -4.37 -22.55 15.13
N MET A 551 -4.26 -22.10 13.89
CA MET A 551 -5.08 -21.03 13.33
C MET A 551 -5.87 -21.58 12.13
N VAL A 552 -7.19 -21.57 12.21
CA VAL A 552 -8.07 -21.86 11.06
C VAL A 552 -8.72 -20.55 10.61
N ILE A 553 -8.60 -20.24 9.34
CA ILE A 553 -9.21 -19.05 8.76
C ILE A 553 -10.26 -19.50 7.76
N GLU A 554 -11.52 -19.25 8.09
CA GLU A 554 -12.69 -19.58 7.29
C GLU A 554 -12.90 -18.55 6.17
N SER A 555 -13.31 -19.03 4.98
CA SER A 555 -13.48 -18.17 3.80
C SER A 555 -12.26 -17.26 3.55
N ALA A 556 -11.05 -17.86 3.60
CA ALA A 556 -9.78 -17.13 3.53
C ALA A 556 -9.62 -16.28 2.27
N GLU A 557 -10.35 -16.58 1.20
CA GLU A 557 -10.39 -15.80 -0.04
C GLU A 557 -10.95 -14.38 0.15
N LYS A 558 -11.71 -14.14 1.22
CA LYS A 558 -12.32 -12.84 1.53
C LYS A 558 -11.41 -11.91 2.31
N PHE A 559 -10.29 -12.40 2.82
CA PHE A 559 -9.32 -11.60 3.57
C PHE A 559 -8.25 -10.96 2.68
N GLY A 560 -7.78 -9.80 3.08
CA GLY A 560 -6.55 -9.22 2.54
C GLY A 560 -5.32 -10.02 2.96
N LEU A 561 -4.25 -9.98 2.14
CA LEU A 561 -3.00 -10.71 2.40
C LEU A 561 -2.34 -10.30 3.72
N SER A 562 -2.33 -8.99 4.01
CA SER A 562 -1.79 -8.45 5.26
C SER A 562 -2.57 -8.95 6.49
N GLN A 563 -3.91 -9.05 6.39
CA GLN A 563 -4.75 -9.57 7.46
C GLN A 563 -4.47 -11.07 7.71
N LEU A 564 -4.40 -11.86 6.64
CA LEU A 564 -4.08 -13.29 6.74
C LEU A 564 -2.70 -13.50 7.39
N HIS A 565 -1.72 -12.67 7.02
CA HIS A 565 -0.39 -12.72 7.62
C HIS A 565 -0.41 -12.36 9.11
N GLN A 566 -1.13 -11.32 9.51
CA GLN A 566 -1.30 -10.94 10.92
C GLN A 566 -1.99 -12.03 11.75
N LEU A 567 -3.07 -12.64 11.21
CA LEU A 567 -3.76 -13.76 11.85
C LEU A 567 -2.83 -14.96 12.00
N ARG A 568 -2.09 -15.34 10.94
CA ARG A 568 -1.08 -16.39 11.03
C ARG A 568 -0.07 -16.13 12.13
N GLY A 569 0.39 -14.90 12.29
CA GLY A 569 1.35 -14.50 13.32
C GLY A 569 0.82 -14.58 14.77
N ARG A 570 -0.47 -14.87 14.97
CA ARG A 570 -1.06 -15.08 16.31
C ARG A 570 -0.74 -16.44 16.90
N VAL A 571 -0.32 -17.40 16.08
CA VAL A 571 0.19 -18.71 16.52
C VAL A 571 1.72 -18.76 16.31
N GLY A 572 2.38 -19.81 16.78
CA GLY A 572 3.83 -19.97 16.67
C GLY A 572 4.64 -19.11 17.64
N ARG A 573 4.07 -18.84 18.83
CA ARG A 573 4.73 -18.08 19.89
C ARG A 573 5.28 -18.97 21.02
N GLY A 574 4.92 -20.25 21.04
CA GLY A 574 5.53 -21.29 21.85
C GLY A 574 6.67 -21.98 21.11
N GLY A 575 7.41 -22.86 21.80
CA GLY A 575 8.45 -23.70 21.18
C GLY A 575 7.96 -24.81 20.27
N GLU A 576 6.63 -25.00 20.20
CA GLU A 576 5.96 -26.08 19.51
C GLU A 576 5.61 -25.75 18.07
N LYS A 577 5.54 -26.79 17.21
CA LYS A 577 5.14 -26.65 15.82
C LYS A 577 3.72 -26.11 15.71
N SER A 578 3.52 -25.11 14.90
CA SER A 578 2.24 -24.42 14.73
C SER A 578 1.74 -24.47 13.29
N PHE A 579 0.42 -24.42 13.15
CA PHE A 579 -0.27 -24.64 11.89
C PHE A 579 -1.24 -23.50 11.59
N CYS A 580 -1.28 -23.07 10.33
CA CYS A 580 -2.27 -22.15 9.80
C CYS A 580 -3.00 -22.82 8.65
N ILE A 581 -4.32 -22.99 8.78
CA ILE A 581 -5.16 -23.67 7.81
C ILE A 581 -6.10 -22.65 7.18
N LEU A 582 -5.95 -22.44 5.87
CA LEU A 582 -6.75 -21.51 5.08
C LEU A 582 -7.89 -22.31 4.42
N LEU A 583 -9.12 -22.13 4.88
CA LEU A 583 -10.29 -22.77 4.29
C LEU A 583 -10.96 -21.83 3.28
N THR A 584 -11.34 -22.38 2.12
CA THR A 584 -12.02 -21.62 1.05
C THR A 584 -13.18 -22.39 0.45
N GLY A 585 -14.10 -21.68 -0.17
CA GLY A 585 -15.09 -22.29 -1.04
C GLY A 585 -14.45 -23.00 -2.25
N ASN A 586 -15.24 -23.81 -2.97
CA ASN A 586 -14.75 -24.58 -4.11
C ASN A 586 -14.40 -23.71 -5.33
N LYS A 587 -15.01 -22.53 -5.46
CA LYS A 587 -14.74 -21.57 -6.54
C LYS A 587 -14.06 -20.35 -5.98
N ILE A 588 -12.81 -20.14 -6.35
CA ILE A 588 -12.00 -18.96 -5.97
C ILE A 588 -11.46 -18.28 -7.22
N SER A 589 -11.33 -16.97 -7.19
CA SER A 589 -10.73 -16.17 -8.27
C SER A 589 -9.23 -16.52 -8.44
N LYS A 590 -8.67 -16.18 -9.60
CA LYS A 590 -7.24 -16.35 -9.87
C LYS A 590 -6.39 -15.57 -8.87
N ASP A 591 -6.76 -14.33 -8.58
CA ASP A 591 -6.04 -13.46 -7.63
C ASP A 591 -6.11 -13.98 -6.19
N ALA A 592 -7.28 -14.49 -5.76
CA ALA A 592 -7.41 -15.13 -4.46
C ALA A 592 -6.51 -16.38 -4.34
N ARG A 593 -6.41 -17.18 -5.41
CA ARG A 593 -5.52 -18.34 -5.44
C ARG A 593 -4.06 -17.95 -5.33
N GLU A 594 -3.63 -16.90 -6.02
CA GLU A 594 -2.26 -16.39 -5.91
C GLU A 594 -1.95 -15.84 -4.52
N ARG A 595 -2.88 -15.09 -3.91
CA ARG A 595 -2.75 -14.60 -2.53
C ARG A 595 -2.56 -15.74 -1.51
N LEU A 596 -3.37 -16.79 -1.60
CA LEU A 596 -3.26 -17.93 -0.69
C LEU A 596 -1.99 -18.73 -0.93
N LYS A 597 -1.56 -18.88 -2.18
CA LYS A 597 -0.34 -19.59 -2.55
C LYS A 597 0.90 -18.97 -1.90
N ILE A 598 1.04 -17.65 -1.94
CA ILE A 598 2.23 -16.99 -1.36
C ILE A 598 2.31 -17.22 0.16
N LEU A 599 1.18 -17.21 0.87
CA LEU A 599 1.16 -17.51 2.31
C LEU A 599 1.57 -18.95 2.64
N CYS A 600 1.26 -19.91 1.75
CA CYS A 600 1.70 -21.29 1.91
C CYS A 600 3.21 -21.49 1.64
N VAL A 601 3.80 -20.64 0.79
CA VAL A 601 5.20 -20.76 0.35
C VAL A 601 6.18 -20.03 1.29
N THR A 602 5.78 -18.90 1.89
CA THR A 602 6.69 -18.09 2.70
C THR A 602 6.09 -17.70 4.05
N ASN A 603 6.98 -17.66 5.07
CA ASN A 603 6.66 -17.08 6.37
C ASN A 603 7.13 -15.62 6.48
N ASP A 604 7.90 -15.12 5.51
CA ASP A 604 8.43 -13.76 5.48
C ASP A 604 7.32 -12.75 5.14
N GLY A 605 6.97 -11.91 6.12
CA GLY A 605 5.94 -10.89 5.97
C GLY A 605 6.26 -9.82 4.94
N PHE A 606 7.54 -9.51 4.70
CA PHE A 606 7.94 -8.53 3.68
C PHE A 606 7.66 -9.05 2.27
N LYS A 607 7.96 -10.33 2.00
CA LYS A 607 7.62 -10.97 0.72
C LYS A 607 6.11 -11.07 0.51
N VAL A 608 5.36 -11.33 1.58
CA VAL A 608 3.89 -11.33 1.54
C VAL A 608 3.37 -9.94 1.18
N ALA A 609 3.90 -8.88 1.80
CA ALA A 609 3.48 -7.51 1.54
C ALA A 609 3.88 -7.03 0.12
N GLU A 610 5.07 -7.41 -0.36
CA GLU A 610 5.48 -7.12 -1.75
C GLU A 610 4.51 -7.76 -2.74
N LYS A 611 4.11 -9.01 -2.51
CA LYS A 611 3.16 -9.71 -3.38
C LYS A 611 1.73 -9.15 -3.28
N ASP A 612 1.29 -8.72 -2.10
CA ASP A 612 -0.01 -8.02 -1.92
C ASP A 612 -0.06 -6.76 -2.79
N LEU A 613 1.04 -6.00 -2.79
CA LEU A 613 1.17 -4.79 -3.58
C LEU A 613 1.16 -5.09 -5.09
N GLU A 614 1.84 -6.16 -5.54
CA GLU A 614 1.82 -6.61 -6.94
C GLU A 614 0.41 -7.01 -7.41
N ILE A 615 -0.34 -7.78 -6.60
CA ILE A 615 -1.67 -8.28 -6.96
C ILE A 615 -2.71 -7.16 -7.00
N ARG A 616 -2.67 -6.22 -6.05
CA ARG A 616 -3.61 -5.08 -6.01
C ARG A 616 -3.40 -4.08 -7.15
N GLY A 617 -2.18 -4.01 -7.69
CA GLY A 617 -1.83 -3.03 -8.70
C GLY A 617 -1.73 -1.59 -8.16
N PRO A 618 -1.36 -0.62 -9.02
CA PRO A 618 -1.11 0.77 -8.61
C PRO A 618 -2.38 1.57 -8.23
N GLY A 619 -3.59 1.06 -8.53
CA GLY A 619 -4.86 1.78 -8.35
C GLY A 619 -5.47 1.71 -6.95
N ASP A 620 -5.19 0.64 -6.18
CA ASP A 620 -5.89 0.34 -4.92
C ASP A 620 -5.11 0.71 -3.64
N ILE A 621 -4.12 1.59 -3.74
CA ILE A 621 -3.41 2.10 -2.56
C ILE A 621 -4.29 3.18 -1.87
N GLU A 622 -5.55 2.87 -1.58
CA GLU A 622 -6.46 3.78 -0.89
C GLU A 622 -6.00 4.18 0.52
N GLY A 623 -5.21 3.34 1.19
CA GLY A 623 -4.58 3.68 2.47
C GLY A 623 -3.55 4.82 2.38
N THR A 624 -3.03 5.16 1.20
CA THR A 624 -2.08 6.27 0.98
C THR A 624 -2.76 7.60 0.66
N LYS A 625 -4.07 7.64 0.47
CA LYS A 625 -4.83 8.91 0.35
C LYS A 625 -4.71 9.80 1.58
N GLN A 626 -4.33 9.24 2.74
CA GLN A 626 -4.08 10.03 3.96
C GLN A 626 -2.85 10.94 3.87
N SER A 627 -1.90 10.68 2.96
CA SER A 627 -0.69 11.49 2.83
C SER A 627 -0.72 12.52 1.69
N GLY A 628 -1.70 12.48 0.78
CA GLY A 628 -1.89 13.48 -0.30
C GLY A 628 -0.72 13.59 -1.31
N LEU A 629 0.30 12.73 -1.22
CA LEU A 629 1.61 12.96 -1.84
C LEU A 629 1.91 12.08 -3.08
N LEU A 630 1.13 11.06 -3.39
CA LEU A 630 1.57 10.01 -4.33
C LEU A 630 0.51 9.58 -5.37
N ASN A 631 -0.04 10.51 -6.12
CA ASN A 631 -0.78 10.17 -7.35
C ASN A 631 0.17 10.21 -8.55
N PHE A 632 0.89 9.10 -8.79
CA PHE A 632 1.64 8.91 -10.03
C PHE A 632 0.68 8.62 -11.17
N LYS A 633 0.93 9.24 -12.32
CA LYS A 633 0.13 9.06 -13.54
C LYS A 633 0.73 8.00 -14.46
N LEU A 634 2.06 7.88 -14.47
CA LEU A 634 2.84 6.99 -15.33
C LEU A 634 3.69 6.02 -14.53
N ALA A 635 4.32 6.47 -13.46
CA ALA A 635 5.21 5.66 -12.65
C ALA A 635 4.44 4.71 -11.75
N SER A 636 5.02 3.52 -11.53
CA SER A 636 4.53 2.52 -10.58
C SER A 636 5.62 2.23 -9.53
N ILE A 637 5.29 2.40 -8.25
CA ILE A 637 6.22 2.08 -7.15
C ILE A 637 6.70 0.63 -7.22
N ILE A 638 5.87 -0.25 -7.76
CA ILE A 638 6.11 -1.69 -7.84
C ILE A 638 7.00 -2.01 -9.05
N ASN A 639 6.53 -1.60 -10.23
CA ASN A 639 7.16 -1.98 -11.50
C ASN A 639 8.44 -1.17 -11.78
N ASP A 640 8.53 0.05 -11.23
CA ASP A 640 9.64 0.96 -11.47
C ASP A 640 10.60 1.07 -10.27
N ARG A 641 10.72 -0.01 -9.46
CA ARG A 641 11.51 -0.04 -8.21
C ARG A 641 12.97 0.42 -8.41
N MET A 642 13.65 -0.09 -9.44
CA MET A 642 15.04 0.31 -9.72
C MET A 642 15.15 1.80 -10.06
N MET A 643 14.20 2.32 -10.84
CA MET A 643 14.13 3.73 -11.19
C MET A 643 13.82 4.59 -9.97
N LEU A 644 12.97 4.12 -9.05
CA LEU A 644 12.68 4.80 -7.79
C LEU A 644 13.93 4.92 -6.89
N GLU A 645 14.73 3.87 -6.80
CA GLU A 645 16.00 3.91 -6.03
C GLU A 645 16.98 4.91 -6.63
N VAL A 646 17.11 4.91 -7.95
CA VAL A 646 17.96 5.89 -8.66
C VAL A 646 17.44 7.32 -8.42
N ALA A 647 16.16 7.56 -8.64
CA ALA A 647 15.52 8.87 -8.44
C ALA A 647 15.66 9.38 -6.99
N LYS A 648 15.57 8.48 -6.01
CA LYS A 648 15.81 8.79 -4.60
C LYS A 648 17.25 9.22 -4.37
N ASN A 649 18.23 8.45 -4.86
CA ASN A 649 19.64 8.75 -4.65
C ASN A 649 19.99 10.11 -5.24
N GLU A 650 19.53 10.43 -6.46
CA GLU A 650 19.76 11.75 -7.08
C GLU A 650 19.09 12.89 -6.31
N ALA A 651 17.83 12.70 -5.85
CA ALA A 651 17.15 13.67 -5.04
C ALA A 651 17.88 13.95 -3.71
N PHE A 652 18.38 12.91 -3.04
CA PHE A 652 19.12 13.04 -1.80
C PHE A 652 20.51 13.64 -2.02
N ASN A 653 21.19 13.33 -3.13
CA ASN A 653 22.45 13.98 -3.49
C ASN A 653 22.28 15.49 -3.62
N ILE A 654 21.24 15.95 -4.32
CA ILE A 654 20.93 17.38 -4.43
C ILE A 654 20.69 17.98 -3.05
N ILE A 655 19.86 17.38 -2.20
CA ILE A 655 19.54 17.91 -0.87
C ILE A 655 20.77 17.95 0.04
N ASN A 656 21.68 16.99 -0.06
CA ASN A 656 22.87 16.96 0.78
C ASN A 656 23.89 18.02 0.37
N ILE A 657 24.05 18.27 -0.94
CA ILE A 657 25.01 19.24 -1.47
C ILE A 657 24.42 20.66 -1.47
N ASP A 658 23.14 20.78 -1.83
CA ASP A 658 22.43 22.06 -2.04
C ASP A 658 21.04 22.02 -1.38
N PRO A 659 20.98 22.03 -0.06
CA PRO A 659 19.71 21.85 0.66
C PRO A 659 18.69 22.96 0.44
N ASP A 660 19.11 24.16 0.02
CA ASP A 660 18.24 25.30 -0.27
C ASP A 660 17.96 25.48 -1.78
N ILE A 661 18.54 24.61 -2.59
CA ILE A 661 18.45 24.58 -4.06
C ILE A 661 18.78 25.96 -4.65
N ILE A 662 20.00 26.45 -4.39
CA ILE A 662 20.50 27.77 -4.84
C ILE A 662 21.59 27.65 -5.89
N ILE A 663 22.24 26.51 -6.02
CA ILE A 663 23.28 26.26 -7.02
C ILE A 663 22.66 26.40 -8.43
N ALA A 664 23.36 27.06 -9.33
CA ALA A 664 22.87 27.38 -10.68
C ALA A 664 22.39 26.11 -11.45
N GLU A 665 23.10 25.00 -11.32
CA GLU A 665 22.74 23.72 -11.95
C GLU A 665 21.38 23.18 -11.48
N ASN A 666 20.98 23.47 -10.22
CA ASN A 666 19.73 23.00 -9.62
C ASN A 666 18.56 23.99 -9.77
N LEU A 667 18.78 25.14 -10.40
CA LEU A 667 17.72 26.15 -10.63
C LEU A 667 16.50 25.61 -11.39
N PRO A 668 16.62 24.74 -12.40
CA PRO A 668 15.46 24.11 -13.03
C PRO A 668 14.54 23.39 -12.03
N VAL A 669 15.13 22.68 -11.08
CA VAL A 669 14.42 21.97 -9.99
C VAL A 669 13.67 22.97 -9.10
N LYS A 670 14.35 24.05 -8.67
CA LYS A 670 13.76 25.09 -7.83
C LYS A 670 12.56 25.76 -8.49
N ASN A 671 12.72 26.15 -9.75
CA ASN A 671 11.67 26.82 -10.52
C ASN A 671 10.44 25.94 -10.66
N TYR A 672 10.64 24.64 -10.92
CA TYR A 672 9.55 23.69 -11.01
C TYR A 672 8.82 23.48 -9.67
N LEU A 673 9.55 23.40 -8.55
CA LEU A 673 8.95 23.30 -7.22
C LEU A 673 8.15 24.54 -6.84
N GLN A 674 8.63 25.73 -7.16
CA GLN A 674 7.92 27.00 -6.92
C GLN A 674 6.64 27.10 -7.74
N PHE A 675 6.69 26.72 -9.01
CA PHE A 675 5.52 26.67 -9.89
C PHE A 675 4.43 25.74 -9.34
N GLN A 676 4.82 24.63 -8.72
CA GLN A 676 3.86 23.70 -8.10
C GLN A 676 3.29 24.20 -6.77
N LYS A 677 4.08 24.93 -5.94
CA LYS A 677 3.59 25.53 -4.68
C LYS A 677 2.50 26.58 -4.93
N GLY A 678 2.57 27.33 -6.00
CA GLY A 678 1.52 28.28 -6.40
C GLY A 678 0.16 27.62 -6.61
N LYS A 679 0.10 26.37 -7.07
CA LYS A 679 -1.16 25.60 -7.24
C LYS A 679 -1.79 25.15 -5.92
N THR A 680 -0.98 24.78 -4.92
CA THR A 680 -1.48 24.31 -3.60
C THR A 680 -2.11 25.43 -2.77
N VAL A 681 -1.72 26.66 -2.98
CA VAL A 681 -2.35 27.84 -2.32
C VAL A 681 -3.74 28.09 -2.89
N TRP A 682 -3.92 27.96 -4.20
CA TRP A 682 -5.22 28.17 -4.87
C TRP A 682 -6.27 27.08 -4.56
N SER A 683 -5.86 25.84 -4.29
CA SER A 683 -6.79 24.76 -3.91
C SER A 683 -7.30 24.86 -2.47
N LYS A 684 -6.73 25.75 -1.64
CA LYS A 684 -7.20 26.06 -0.28
C LYS A 684 -8.10 27.28 -0.19
N ILE A 685 -8.30 27.99 -1.31
CA ILE A 685 -9.09 29.23 -1.37
C ILE A 685 -10.43 29.01 -2.12
N SER A 686 -10.70 27.79 -2.62
CA SER A 686 -11.98 27.44 -3.26
C SER A 686 -12.77 26.45 -2.44
#